data_d4933d5cd63c76791bc160bee04b2f6c
#
_entry.id   d4933d5cd63c76791bc160bee04b2f6c
#
_cell.length_a   1.000
_cell.length_b   1.000
_cell.length_c   1.000
_cell.angle_alpha   90.00
_cell.angle_beta   90.00
_cell.angle_gamma   90.00
#
_symmetry.space_group_name_H-M   'P 1'
#
loop_
_entity.id
_entity.type
_entity.pdbx_description
1 polymer ?
#
loop_
_entity_poly.entity_id
_entity_poly.type
_entity_poly.pdbx_seq_one_letter_code
_entity_poly.pdbx_strand_id
1 'polypeptide(L)'
;VTILIKTLAAAERSEKVKFSIPRSVQQSIPIHHIYEGGVWQVGTRHSKSWRFADVNYAAASDEDRESIFRSYQSVLNALPTDAAAKITIFNRRMNHADFERTVLMKPHGDALDRYRTEYNRILTDQVGAGNNLVQEKYVTISIPQRKIEESRAYFRRVDANLTQSFGRLDSGAWEISMQERLRLLHDFFRPGEEELFSYEQASVLRRGMDFRDLICPDGLRFRDSYFEMGDKFGRVLFLKDFGSYLRDDMIADLSAISRSLVLSIDILPIPTDEAVREVQSRILGIETDITRWQQRQNDKNNFSASVPYELEQLRAEAKEYLDDLTVRDQRMMFAVVTLVHIADTLEQLNADTETLRTIGREHSCHFATLYYQQEDGLNTVLPYGLRRIKALRTLTTESTAVLMPFRAQEIQDAGGICYGVNAVSKNLLICNRKRLISPHAFYLGVSGSGKSVGMKNTVASIALSTHDDIIIIDAEREYGDLVRALGGEIIEISPSSPHHINPLELGEGYDTDENPIAVKAEVITSILEQQMGAGTLTGSHKSIIDRCTANVYRPYLKSRGKQPAPLLTDWRNEVMRQVDPEAREIALAAELITEGSLNVFAHAGNVNMDSRIIALDLYEMGEQLRPTALVVTLEAIQNRVAANRKRGKFTWVFIDECYLYFKYKYSADVLYRAWKRWRKYGAPLTAATQNVEECLKSETARLMLANSEFLLLFNQAATDRAELGKLLRLSDTQMGYVTNVEAGHGLLRMGGALVPFVNTIPKDTELYRLMTTTPNEKF
;
A
#
# COMPACT_ATOMS: atom_id res chain seq x y z
N VAL A 1 -12.87 -28.81 -35.18
CA VAL A 1 -12.68 -27.69 -36.13
C VAL A 1 -14.02 -27.02 -36.47
N THR A 2 -15.12 -27.75 -36.73
CA THR A 2 -16.37 -27.14 -37.21
C THR A 2 -17.17 -26.40 -36.13
N ILE A 3 -17.10 -26.79 -34.86
CA ILE A 3 -17.83 -26.15 -33.75
C ILE A 3 -17.02 -24.97 -33.20
N LEU A 4 -15.70 -25.12 -33.09
CA LEU A 4 -14.79 -24.01 -32.74
C LEU A 4 -14.90 -22.88 -33.78
N ILE A 5 -15.02 -23.22 -35.04
CA ILE A 5 -15.33 -22.29 -36.16
C ILE A 5 -16.72 -21.64 -35.97
N LYS A 6 -17.70 -22.34 -35.42
CA LYS A 6 -19.02 -21.75 -35.16
C LYS A 6 -19.03 -20.81 -33.97
N THR A 7 -18.35 -21.14 -32.86
CA THR A 7 -18.24 -20.28 -31.66
C THR A 7 -17.34 -19.10 -31.96
N LEU A 8 -16.20 -19.32 -32.62
CA LEU A 8 -15.36 -18.26 -33.19
C LEU A 8 -16.10 -17.41 -34.20
N ALA A 9 -16.84 -18.03 -35.13
CA ALA A 9 -17.63 -17.32 -36.13
C ALA A 9 -18.81 -16.58 -35.51
N ALA A 10 -19.38 -17.05 -34.39
CA ALA A 10 -20.42 -16.34 -33.64
C ALA A 10 -19.79 -15.14 -32.89
N ALA A 11 -18.67 -15.33 -32.22
CA ALA A 11 -17.89 -14.24 -31.58
C ALA A 11 -17.39 -13.20 -32.62
N GLU A 12 -16.94 -13.65 -33.79
CA GLU A 12 -16.55 -12.79 -34.91
C GLU A 12 -17.72 -12.08 -35.58
N ARG A 13 -18.89 -12.73 -35.74
CA ARG A 13 -20.08 -12.12 -36.33
C ARG A 13 -20.64 -11.00 -35.47
N SER A 14 -20.53 -11.11 -34.15
CA SER A 14 -21.03 -10.07 -33.23
C SER A 14 -20.16 -8.78 -33.29
N GLU A 15 -18.97 -8.85 -33.87
CA GLU A 15 -18.01 -7.74 -33.96
C GLU A 15 -17.82 -7.21 -35.40
N LYS A 16 -18.52 -7.76 -36.39
CA LYS A 16 -18.45 -7.24 -37.76
C LYS A 16 -19.12 -5.86 -37.84
N VAL A 17 -18.27 -4.84 -37.79
CA VAL A 17 -18.60 -3.46 -38.15
C VAL A 17 -18.45 -3.33 -39.66
N LYS A 18 -19.41 -2.71 -40.36
CA LYS A 18 -19.20 -2.33 -41.75
C LYS A 18 -18.02 -1.40 -41.84
N PHE A 19 -17.03 -1.72 -42.65
CA PHE A 19 -15.89 -0.87 -42.89
C PHE A 19 -16.38 0.49 -43.43
N SER A 20 -16.06 1.55 -42.75
CA SER A 20 -16.26 2.92 -43.21
C SER A 20 -14.97 3.71 -42.91
N ILE A 21 -14.51 4.47 -43.86
CA ILE A 21 -13.36 5.36 -43.62
C ILE A 21 -13.81 6.49 -42.70
N PRO A 22 -13.19 6.65 -41.50
CA PRO A 22 -13.55 7.74 -40.60
C PRO A 22 -13.28 9.10 -41.26
N ARG A 23 -14.24 10.01 -41.19
CA ARG A 23 -14.11 11.38 -41.74
C ARG A 23 -13.61 12.38 -40.69
N SER A 24 -13.58 11.98 -39.42
CA SER A 24 -13.09 12.77 -38.30
C SER A 24 -12.47 11.86 -37.26
N VAL A 25 -11.66 12.42 -36.35
CA VAL A 25 -11.03 11.68 -35.25
C VAL A 25 -12.09 11.07 -34.31
N GLN A 26 -13.20 11.76 -34.07
CA GLN A 26 -14.31 11.30 -33.25
C GLN A 26 -14.94 9.99 -33.82
N GLN A 27 -14.93 9.82 -35.15
CA GLN A 27 -15.46 8.61 -35.78
C GLN A 27 -14.51 7.40 -35.66
N SER A 28 -13.23 7.62 -35.40
CA SER A 28 -12.24 6.56 -35.10
C SER A 28 -12.42 5.98 -33.71
N ILE A 29 -13.10 6.71 -32.80
CA ILE A 29 -13.41 6.25 -31.46
C ILE A 29 -14.72 5.48 -31.46
N PRO A 30 -14.73 4.18 -31.10
CA PRO A 30 -15.89 3.30 -31.30
C PRO A 30 -16.98 3.43 -30.23
N ILE A 31 -16.97 4.50 -29.42
CA ILE A 31 -17.97 4.75 -28.38
C ILE A 31 -19.15 5.47 -28.98
N HIS A 32 -20.32 4.85 -28.98
CA HIS A 32 -21.54 5.43 -29.53
C HIS A 32 -22.37 6.19 -28.49
N HIS A 33 -22.45 5.63 -27.28
CA HIS A 33 -23.24 6.23 -26.20
C HIS A 33 -22.66 5.91 -24.83
N ILE A 34 -22.84 6.83 -23.90
CA ILE A 34 -22.44 6.69 -22.49
C ILE A 34 -23.68 6.83 -21.63
N TYR A 35 -24.01 5.80 -20.88
CA TYR A 35 -25.17 5.76 -19.99
C TYR A 35 -24.76 6.10 -18.55
N GLU A 36 -25.68 6.69 -17.80
CA GLU A 36 -25.54 6.81 -16.36
C GLU A 36 -25.26 5.45 -15.71
N GLY A 37 -24.35 5.44 -14.72
CA GLY A 37 -23.89 4.20 -14.08
C GLY A 37 -22.72 3.52 -14.80
N GLY A 38 -22.01 4.25 -15.69
CA GLY A 38 -20.72 3.82 -16.27
C GLY A 38 -20.83 2.75 -17.36
N VAL A 39 -22.04 2.44 -17.85
CA VAL A 39 -22.23 1.53 -18.97
C VAL A 39 -22.02 2.27 -20.28
N TRP A 40 -21.15 1.77 -21.13
CA TRP A 40 -20.87 2.33 -22.45
C TRP A 40 -21.42 1.43 -23.57
N GLN A 41 -21.98 2.04 -24.59
CA GLN A 41 -22.28 1.39 -25.86
C GLN A 41 -21.08 1.56 -26.78
N VAL A 42 -20.41 0.47 -27.09
CA VAL A 42 -19.18 0.43 -27.89
C VAL A 42 -19.40 -0.56 -29.04
N GLY A 43 -19.46 -0.06 -30.27
CA GLY A 43 -19.87 -0.88 -31.40
C GLY A 43 -21.24 -1.49 -31.16
N THR A 44 -21.32 -2.84 -31.25
CA THR A 44 -22.55 -3.64 -31.01
C THR A 44 -22.59 -4.24 -29.61
N ARG A 45 -21.84 -3.70 -28.65
CA ARG A 45 -21.70 -4.23 -27.29
C ARG A 45 -21.97 -3.17 -26.23
N HIS A 46 -22.41 -3.62 -25.06
CA HIS A 46 -22.37 -2.82 -23.84
C HIS A 46 -21.16 -3.25 -23.00
N SER A 47 -20.42 -2.29 -22.44
CA SER A 47 -19.27 -2.56 -21.61
C SER A 47 -19.27 -1.73 -20.34
N LYS A 48 -18.67 -2.30 -19.27
CA LYS A 48 -18.43 -1.63 -18.00
C LYS A 48 -17.06 -2.01 -17.48
N SER A 49 -16.41 -1.11 -16.74
CA SER A 49 -15.03 -1.32 -16.25
C SER A 49 -14.96 -1.18 -14.74
N TRP A 50 -14.06 -1.96 -14.15
CA TRP A 50 -13.69 -1.94 -12.74
C TRP A 50 -12.18 -1.73 -12.65
N ARG A 51 -11.76 -0.95 -11.68
CA ARG A 51 -10.36 -0.87 -11.28
C ARG A 51 -10.09 -1.93 -10.22
N PHE A 52 -8.90 -2.54 -10.21
CA PHE A 52 -8.50 -3.46 -9.17
C PHE A 52 -7.10 -3.14 -8.64
N ALA A 53 -6.86 -3.51 -7.36
CA ALA A 53 -5.59 -3.30 -6.71
C ALA A 53 -4.55 -4.34 -7.13
N ASP A 54 -3.28 -3.98 -7.05
CA ASP A 54 -2.18 -4.93 -7.21
C ASP A 54 -2.01 -5.82 -5.97
N VAL A 55 -1.35 -6.94 -6.16
CA VAL A 55 -0.96 -7.89 -5.11
C VAL A 55 0.56 -8.00 -5.10
N ASN A 56 1.17 -8.19 -3.94
CA ASN A 56 2.61 -8.33 -3.79
C ASN A 56 3.12 -9.69 -4.27
N TYR A 57 2.97 -9.97 -5.55
CA TYR A 57 3.39 -11.23 -6.14
C TYR A 57 4.92 -11.38 -6.20
N ALA A 58 5.62 -10.31 -6.57
CA ALA A 58 7.08 -10.33 -6.69
C ALA A 58 7.82 -10.55 -5.38
N ALA A 59 7.24 -10.11 -4.25
CA ALA A 59 7.81 -10.25 -2.92
C ALA A 59 7.20 -11.42 -2.10
N ALA A 60 6.33 -12.23 -2.73
CA ALA A 60 5.67 -13.35 -2.06
C ALA A 60 6.60 -14.58 -1.97
N SER A 61 6.34 -15.45 -0.97
CA SER A 61 6.97 -16.78 -0.92
C SER A 61 6.48 -17.67 -2.06
N ASP A 62 7.16 -18.79 -2.31
CA ASP A 62 6.71 -19.72 -3.33
C ASP A 62 5.32 -20.32 -2.97
N GLU A 63 5.05 -20.58 -1.70
CA GLU A 63 3.72 -21.02 -1.22
C GLU A 63 2.66 -19.97 -1.42
N ASP A 64 2.97 -18.70 -1.10
CA ASP A 64 2.05 -17.57 -1.29
C ASP A 64 1.83 -17.29 -2.79
N ARG A 65 2.89 -17.38 -3.61
CA ARG A 65 2.76 -17.27 -5.08
C ARG A 65 1.84 -18.33 -5.64
N GLU A 66 2.00 -19.57 -5.21
CA GLU A 66 1.11 -20.67 -5.62
C GLU A 66 -0.34 -20.41 -5.16
N SER A 67 -0.53 -19.93 -3.94
CA SER A 67 -1.84 -19.56 -3.40
C SER A 67 -2.49 -18.41 -4.20
N ILE A 68 -1.73 -17.36 -4.50
CA ILE A 68 -2.18 -16.24 -5.33
C ILE A 68 -2.53 -16.74 -6.74
N PHE A 69 -1.69 -17.57 -7.33
CA PHE A 69 -1.90 -18.16 -8.64
C PHE A 69 -3.19 -18.98 -8.70
N ARG A 70 -3.44 -19.87 -7.74
CA ARG A 70 -4.68 -20.65 -7.63
C ARG A 70 -5.91 -19.76 -7.41
N SER A 71 -5.77 -18.73 -6.58
CA SER A 71 -6.85 -17.75 -6.36
C SER A 71 -7.17 -16.97 -7.64
N TYR A 72 -6.15 -16.60 -8.42
CA TYR A 72 -6.35 -15.96 -9.70
C TYR A 72 -6.99 -16.88 -10.76
N GLN A 73 -6.63 -18.17 -10.79
CA GLN A 73 -7.36 -19.17 -11.59
C GLN A 73 -8.86 -19.19 -11.22
N SER A 74 -9.18 -19.09 -9.94
CA SER A 74 -10.58 -19.03 -9.49
C SER A 74 -11.29 -17.75 -9.96
N VAL A 75 -10.59 -16.61 -10.04
CA VAL A 75 -11.14 -15.37 -10.64
C VAL A 75 -11.43 -15.59 -12.13
N LEU A 76 -10.51 -16.20 -12.87
CA LEU A 76 -10.70 -16.49 -14.30
C LEU A 76 -11.86 -17.46 -14.52
N ASN A 77 -11.98 -18.49 -13.69
CA ASN A 77 -13.10 -19.44 -13.73
C ASN A 77 -14.45 -18.81 -13.35
N ALA A 78 -14.46 -17.70 -12.61
CA ALA A 78 -15.67 -16.97 -12.28
C ALA A 78 -16.14 -16.03 -13.40
N LEU A 79 -15.35 -15.83 -14.47
CA LEU A 79 -15.73 -14.98 -15.60
C LEU A 79 -16.95 -15.56 -16.34
N PRO A 80 -17.92 -14.70 -16.70
CA PRO A 80 -19.12 -15.16 -17.41
C PRO A 80 -18.79 -15.67 -18.82
N THR A 81 -19.36 -16.81 -19.20
CA THR A 81 -19.16 -17.42 -20.53
C THR A 81 -19.95 -16.74 -21.65
N ASP A 82 -20.93 -15.89 -21.34
CA ASP A 82 -21.71 -15.08 -22.29
C ASP A 82 -21.13 -13.65 -22.48
N ALA A 83 -19.98 -13.36 -21.88
CA ALA A 83 -19.31 -12.08 -21.93
C ALA A 83 -17.85 -12.23 -22.38
N ALA A 84 -17.27 -11.15 -22.89
CA ALA A 84 -15.83 -11.03 -23.05
C ALA A 84 -15.27 -10.21 -21.89
N ALA A 85 -14.18 -10.67 -21.31
CA ALA A 85 -13.41 -9.96 -20.29
C ALA A 85 -12.13 -9.42 -20.92
N LYS A 86 -11.72 -8.23 -20.49
CA LYS A 86 -10.46 -7.61 -20.88
C LYS A 86 -9.75 -7.11 -19.62
N ILE A 87 -8.57 -7.63 -19.36
CA ILE A 87 -7.67 -7.10 -18.34
C ILE A 87 -6.76 -6.08 -19.02
N THR A 88 -6.70 -4.87 -18.48
CA THR A 88 -5.89 -3.78 -19.03
C THR A 88 -4.95 -3.27 -17.96
N ILE A 89 -3.65 -3.23 -18.26
CA ILE A 89 -2.62 -2.57 -17.49
C ILE A 89 -2.30 -1.27 -18.20
N PHE A 90 -2.46 -0.18 -17.50
CA PHE A 90 -2.29 1.16 -18.02
C PHE A 90 -1.12 1.84 -17.32
N ASN A 91 0.00 1.98 -18.03
CA ASN A 91 1.14 2.76 -17.58
C ASN A 91 1.04 4.16 -18.16
N ARG A 92 0.89 5.15 -17.30
CA ARG A 92 0.96 6.55 -17.70
C ARG A 92 2.05 7.26 -16.92
N ARG A 93 2.66 8.26 -17.51
CA ARG A 93 3.54 9.16 -16.77
C ARG A 93 2.73 9.85 -15.67
N MET A 94 3.34 9.97 -14.49
CA MET A 94 2.73 10.74 -13.41
C MET A 94 2.54 12.17 -13.89
N ASN A 95 1.33 12.69 -13.78
CA ASN A 95 1.05 14.09 -14.09
C ASN A 95 1.81 14.97 -13.10
N HIS A 96 2.63 15.88 -13.62
CA HIS A 96 3.46 16.77 -12.81
C HIS A 96 2.61 17.66 -11.89
N ALA A 97 1.50 18.17 -12.36
CA ALA A 97 0.63 19.02 -11.57
C ALA A 97 -0.21 18.26 -10.53
N ASP A 98 -0.68 17.04 -10.83
CA ASP A 98 -1.27 16.17 -9.81
C ASP A 98 -0.23 15.82 -8.73
N PHE A 99 1.02 15.57 -9.13
CA PHE A 99 2.13 15.35 -8.19
C PHE A 99 2.40 16.59 -7.32
N GLU A 100 2.54 17.77 -7.94
CA GLU A 100 2.72 19.03 -7.22
C GLU A 100 1.57 19.30 -6.23
N ARG A 101 0.34 19.06 -6.66
CA ARG A 101 -0.84 19.33 -5.85
C ARG A 101 -1.02 18.34 -4.70
N THR A 102 -0.68 17.05 -4.89
CA THR A 102 -1.02 15.97 -3.95
C THR A 102 0.15 15.52 -3.09
N VAL A 103 1.38 15.67 -3.56
CA VAL A 103 2.59 15.15 -2.92
C VAL A 103 3.49 16.26 -2.40
N LEU A 104 3.70 17.34 -3.19
CA LEU A 104 4.59 18.40 -2.79
C LEU A 104 3.99 19.29 -1.68
N MET A 105 4.84 19.71 -0.78
CA MET A 105 4.47 20.58 0.34
C MET A 105 4.31 22.02 -0.16
N LYS A 106 3.20 22.67 0.19
CA LYS A 106 2.95 24.06 -0.14
C LYS A 106 3.76 24.99 0.78
N PRO A 107 4.30 26.11 0.28
CA PRO A 107 4.91 27.12 1.14
C PRO A 107 3.84 27.77 2.03
N HIS A 108 4.21 28.05 3.28
CA HIS A 108 3.33 28.67 4.28
C HIS A 108 3.74 30.12 4.61
N GLY A 109 4.86 30.63 4.06
CA GLY A 109 5.41 31.96 4.36
C GLY A 109 6.13 32.01 5.71
N ASP A 110 6.60 30.89 6.24
CA ASP A 110 7.31 30.77 7.51
C ASP A 110 8.79 30.37 7.33
N ALA A 111 9.55 30.37 8.42
CA ALA A 111 10.97 30.01 8.40
C ALA A 111 11.25 28.56 7.95
N LEU A 112 10.23 27.68 7.91
CA LEU A 112 10.35 26.29 7.52
C LEU A 112 10.26 26.09 5.99
N ASP A 113 9.92 27.14 5.23
CA ASP A 113 9.77 27.03 3.77
C ASP A 113 11.07 26.63 3.07
N ARG A 114 12.24 26.93 3.63
CA ARG A 114 13.54 26.44 3.13
C ARG A 114 13.59 24.92 3.16
N TYR A 115 13.14 24.30 4.23
CA TYR A 115 13.10 22.85 4.37
C TYR A 115 12.00 22.20 3.51
N ARG A 116 10.82 22.86 3.33
CA ARG A 116 9.79 22.40 2.37
C ARG A 116 10.34 22.41 0.96
N THR A 117 11.05 23.45 0.56
CA THR A 117 11.68 23.55 -0.76
C THR A 117 12.72 22.45 -0.98
N GLU A 118 13.59 22.21 0.00
CA GLU A 118 14.59 21.14 -0.08
C GLU A 118 13.93 19.76 -0.11
N TYR A 119 12.92 19.52 0.72
CA TYR A 119 12.18 18.26 0.75
C TYR A 119 11.45 18.00 -0.58
N ASN A 120 10.80 19.02 -1.14
CA ASN A 120 10.16 18.94 -2.44
C ASN A 120 11.16 18.60 -3.55
N ARG A 121 12.36 19.18 -3.53
CA ARG A 121 13.44 18.82 -4.44
C ARG A 121 13.82 17.36 -4.32
N ILE A 122 14.01 16.85 -3.10
CA ILE A 122 14.31 15.43 -2.86
C ILE A 122 13.21 14.53 -3.46
N LEU A 123 11.92 14.84 -3.22
CA LEU A 123 10.81 14.07 -3.77
C LEU A 123 10.77 14.12 -5.30
N THR A 124 11.02 15.29 -5.89
CA THR A 124 11.07 15.46 -7.35
C THR A 124 12.22 14.67 -7.97
N ASP A 125 13.40 14.70 -7.35
CA ASP A 125 14.57 13.95 -7.80
C ASP A 125 14.34 12.44 -7.69
N GLN A 126 13.70 11.96 -6.61
CA GLN A 126 13.34 10.56 -6.44
C GLN A 126 12.35 10.07 -7.51
N VAL A 127 11.35 10.89 -7.84
CA VAL A 127 10.41 10.61 -8.93
C VAL A 127 11.12 10.63 -10.28
N GLY A 128 12.02 11.60 -10.50
CA GLY A 128 12.82 11.69 -11.74
C GLY A 128 13.79 10.54 -11.93
N ALA A 129 14.39 10.04 -10.86
CA ALA A 129 15.27 8.87 -10.88
C ALA A 129 14.50 7.54 -10.97
N GLY A 130 13.22 7.53 -10.58
CA GLY A 130 12.33 6.39 -10.71
C GLY A 130 11.73 6.27 -12.11
N ASN A 131 10.85 5.30 -12.29
CA ASN A 131 10.16 5.10 -13.57
C ASN A 131 9.14 6.21 -13.89
N ASN A 132 8.82 7.08 -12.93
CA ASN A 132 7.84 8.16 -13.04
C ASN A 132 6.49 7.71 -13.64
N LEU A 133 6.12 6.45 -13.38
CA LEU A 133 4.95 5.80 -13.95
C LEU A 133 3.94 5.46 -12.86
N VAL A 134 2.71 5.85 -13.10
CA VAL A 134 1.55 5.32 -12.37
C VAL A 134 1.01 4.15 -13.17
N GLN A 135 1.00 2.97 -12.55
CA GLN A 135 0.38 1.78 -13.13
C GLN A 135 -1.00 1.57 -12.56
N GLU A 136 -2.00 1.54 -13.41
CA GLU A 136 -3.39 1.28 -13.04
C GLU A 136 -3.89 0.03 -13.77
N LYS A 137 -4.73 -0.75 -13.11
CA LYS A 137 -5.21 -2.05 -13.61
C LYS A 137 -6.72 -2.08 -13.64
N TYR A 138 -7.25 -2.51 -14.77
CA TYR A 138 -8.68 -2.52 -15.03
C TYR A 138 -9.14 -3.87 -15.55
N VAL A 139 -10.34 -4.27 -15.15
CA VAL A 139 -11.10 -5.33 -15.81
C VAL A 139 -12.32 -4.71 -16.48
N THR A 140 -12.47 -4.95 -17.79
CA THR A 140 -13.62 -4.48 -18.56
C THR A 140 -14.41 -5.69 -19.03
N ILE A 141 -15.67 -5.76 -18.64
CA ILE A 141 -16.59 -6.81 -19.09
C ILE A 141 -17.50 -6.23 -20.18
N SER A 142 -17.65 -6.96 -21.28
CA SER A 142 -18.50 -6.56 -22.39
C SER A 142 -19.44 -7.69 -22.80
N ILE A 143 -20.67 -7.31 -23.06
CA ILE A 143 -21.76 -8.21 -23.49
C ILE A 143 -22.37 -7.72 -24.79
N PRO A 144 -23.00 -8.59 -25.60
CA PRO A 144 -23.79 -8.13 -26.74
C PRO A 144 -24.83 -7.11 -26.31
N GLN A 145 -25.10 -6.13 -27.17
CA GLN A 145 -26.05 -5.06 -26.88
C GLN A 145 -27.43 -5.62 -26.56
N ARG A 146 -28.04 -5.16 -25.47
CA ARG A 146 -29.38 -5.49 -24.97
C ARG A 146 -30.10 -4.19 -24.61
N LYS A 147 -31.32 -4.28 -24.06
CA LYS A 147 -31.93 -3.13 -23.40
C LYS A 147 -31.07 -2.67 -22.24
N ILE A 148 -30.98 -1.37 -22.03
CA ILE A 148 -30.04 -0.80 -21.06
C ILE A 148 -30.31 -1.28 -19.60
N GLU A 149 -31.61 -1.48 -19.28
CA GLU A 149 -32.03 -1.97 -17.97
C GLU A 149 -31.51 -3.41 -17.70
N GLU A 150 -31.57 -4.26 -18.74
CA GLU A 150 -31.07 -5.63 -18.69
C GLU A 150 -29.53 -5.63 -18.52
N SER A 151 -28.84 -4.74 -19.23
CA SER A 151 -27.40 -4.59 -19.13
C SER A 151 -26.99 -4.08 -17.74
N ARG A 152 -27.71 -3.11 -17.18
CA ARG A 152 -27.46 -2.62 -15.81
C ARG A 152 -27.67 -3.72 -14.76
N ALA A 153 -28.72 -4.54 -14.91
CA ALA A 153 -28.98 -5.68 -14.02
C ALA A 153 -27.87 -6.74 -14.12
N TYR A 154 -27.40 -6.99 -15.35
CA TYR A 154 -26.29 -7.90 -15.60
C TYR A 154 -24.99 -7.41 -14.91
N PHE A 155 -24.59 -6.16 -15.14
CA PHE A 155 -23.36 -5.61 -14.58
C PHE A 155 -23.39 -5.48 -13.05
N ARG A 156 -24.55 -5.30 -12.40
CA ARG A 156 -24.68 -5.38 -10.94
C ARG A 156 -24.34 -6.78 -10.40
N ARG A 157 -24.71 -7.84 -11.11
CA ARG A 157 -24.33 -9.21 -10.72
C ARG A 157 -22.85 -9.46 -10.92
N VAL A 158 -22.29 -8.96 -12.02
CA VAL A 158 -20.85 -9.03 -12.29
C VAL A 158 -20.04 -8.29 -11.22
N ASP A 159 -20.50 -7.11 -10.80
CA ASP A 159 -19.87 -6.33 -9.74
C ASP A 159 -19.72 -7.13 -8.44
N ALA A 160 -20.81 -7.72 -7.95
CA ALA A 160 -20.77 -8.54 -6.74
C ALA A 160 -19.80 -9.72 -6.87
N ASN A 161 -19.77 -10.40 -8.02
CA ASN A 161 -18.88 -11.52 -8.27
C ASN A 161 -17.41 -11.09 -8.34
N LEU A 162 -17.10 -10.00 -9.04
CA LEU A 162 -15.74 -9.49 -9.15
C LEU A 162 -15.22 -9.03 -7.77
N THR A 163 -16.01 -8.25 -7.02
CA THR A 163 -15.64 -7.80 -5.68
C THR A 163 -15.33 -8.98 -4.76
N GLN A 164 -16.16 -10.03 -4.78
CA GLN A 164 -15.92 -11.23 -3.99
C GLN A 164 -14.67 -12.00 -4.46
N SER A 165 -14.49 -12.16 -5.76
CA SER A 165 -13.39 -12.96 -6.32
C SER A 165 -12.04 -12.28 -6.13
N PHE A 166 -11.94 -10.97 -6.36
CA PHE A 166 -10.74 -10.21 -6.10
C PHE A 166 -10.44 -10.07 -4.60
N GLY A 167 -11.48 -10.01 -3.75
CA GLY A 167 -11.30 -10.02 -2.30
C GLY A 167 -10.60 -11.26 -1.75
N ARG A 168 -10.72 -12.42 -2.43
CA ARG A 168 -9.98 -13.65 -2.07
C ARG A 168 -8.49 -13.61 -2.41
N LEU A 169 -8.09 -12.67 -3.26
CA LEU A 169 -6.70 -12.39 -3.64
C LEU A 169 -6.03 -11.35 -2.75
N ASP A 170 -6.69 -10.90 -1.66
CA ASP A 170 -6.31 -9.69 -0.93
C ASP A 170 -6.18 -8.45 -1.85
N SER A 171 -6.88 -8.47 -2.99
CA SER A 171 -7.04 -7.37 -3.92
C SER A 171 -8.46 -6.80 -3.79
N GLY A 172 -8.60 -5.48 -3.94
CA GLY A 172 -9.91 -4.83 -4.06
C GLY A 172 -10.27 -4.68 -5.54
N ALA A 173 -11.57 -4.82 -5.88
CA ALA A 173 -12.10 -4.41 -7.17
C ALA A 173 -13.29 -3.47 -6.95
N TRP A 174 -13.33 -2.34 -7.66
CA TRP A 174 -14.38 -1.34 -7.54
C TRP A 174 -14.75 -0.75 -8.89
N GLU A 175 -16.02 -0.44 -9.06
CA GLU A 175 -16.52 0.22 -10.26
C GLU A 175 -15.84 1.58 -10.48
N ILE A 176 -15.45 1.86 -11.72
CA ILE A 176 -15.02 3.20 -12.09
C ILE A 176 -16.20 4.01 -12.64
N SER A 177 -16.25 5.27 -12.26
CA SER A 177 -17.27 6.21 -12.74
C SER A 177 -17.11 6.49 -14.24
N MET A 178 -18.15 7.01 -14.85
CA MET A 178 -18.11 7.50 -16.22
C MET A 178 -16.99 8.54 -16.44
N GLN A 179 -16.84 9.43 -15.47
CA GLN A 179 -15.82 10.50 -15.51
C GLN A 179 -14.40 9.93 -15.45
N GLU A 180 -14.15 8.97 -14.55
CA GLU A 180 -12.85 8.30 -14.44
C GLU A 180 -12.51 7.54 -15.72
N ARG A 181 -13.49 6.86 -16.32
CA ARG A 181 -13.28 6.09 -17.56
C ARG A 181 -13.01 7.01 -18.77
N LEU A 182 -13.67 8.18 -18.84
CA LEU A 182 -13.36 9.20 -19.85
C LEU A 182 -11.99 9.82 -19.63
N ARG A 183 -11.62 10.11 -18.35
CA ARG A 183 -10.31 10.65 -18.02
C ARG A 183 -9.18 9.70 -18.43
N LEU A 184 -9.36 8.39 -18.25
CA LEU A 184 -8.39 7.39 -18.69
C LEU A 184 -8.09 7.51 -20.19
N LEU A 185 -9.12 7.70 -21.02
CA LEU A 185 -8.95 7.87 -22.46
C LEU A 185 -8.39 9.25 -22.82
N HIS A 186 -8.80 10.30 -22.11
CA HIS A 186 -8.23 11.63 -22.28
C HIS A 186 -6.73 11.62 -22.01
N ASP A 187 -6.30 11.06 -20.88
CA ASP A 187 -4.89 10.97 -20.50
C ASP A 187 -4.06 10.14 -21.50
N PHE A 188 -4.69 9.16 -22.17
CA PHE A 188 -4.05 8.40 -23.25
C PHE A 188 -3.91 9.21 -24.54
N PHE A 189 -4.99 9.84 -25.00
CA PHE A 189 -5.04 10.51 -26.29
C PHE A 189 -4.45 11.92 -26.27
N ARG A 190 -4.37 12.57 -25.09
CA ARG A 190 -3.86 13.92 -24.86
C ARG A 190 -2.80 13.95 -23.75
N PRO A 191 -1.69 13.21 -23.93
CA PRO A 191 -0.62 13.17 -22.93
C PRO A 191 0.00 14.56 -22.75
N GLY A 192 0.03 15.06 -21.51
CA GLY A 192 0.49 16.41 -21.14
C GLY A 192 -0.64 17.43 -20.98
N GLU A 193 -1.89 17.07 -21.28
CA GLU A 193 -3.07 17.92 -21.10
C GLU A 193 -4.00 17.40 -19.99
N GLU A 194 -3.52 16.53 -19.09
CA GLU A 194 -4.32 15.83 -18.08
C GLU A 194 -5.07 16.78 -17.14
N GLU A 195 -4.55 18.01 -16.94
CA GLU A 195 -5.19 19.04 -16.13
C GLU A 195 -6.39 19.70 -16.79
N LEU A 196 -6.43 19.67 -18.12
CA LEU A 196 -7.51 20.30 -18.89
C LEU A 196 -8.77 19.45 -18.88
N PHE A 197 -8.70 18.19 -18.39
CA PHE A 197 -9.86 17.33 -18.35
C PHE A 197 -10.88 17.79 -17.31
N SER A 198 -12.04 18.20 -17.81
CA SER A 198 -13.22 18.48 -17.00
C SER A 198 -14.44 17.95 -17.72
N TYR A 199 -15.16 17.03 -17.10
CA TYR A 199 -16.42 16.51 -17.64
C TYR A 199 -17.57 16.82 -16.70
N GLU A 200 -18.43 17.71 -17.16
CA GLU A 200 -19.74 17.97 -16.58
C GLU A 200 -20.77 17.84 -17.69
N GLN A 201 -21.62 16.81 -17.63
CA GLN A 201 -22.56 16.47 -18.71
C GLN A 201 -23.45 17.66 -19.11
N ALA A 202 -23.94 18.41 -18.14
CA ALA A 202 -24.77 19.59 -18.40
C ALA A 202 -24.02 20.70 -19.13
N SER A 203 -22.75 20.90 -18.82
CA SER A 203 -21.87 21.90 -19.47
C SER A 203 -21.48 21.48 -20.88
N VAL A 204 -21.19 20.22 -21.10
CA VAL A 204 -20.86 19.65 -22.41
C VAL A 204 -22.06 19.80 -23.37
N LEU A 205 -23.26 19.40 -22.92
CA LEU A 205 -24.48 19.55 -23.73
C LEU A 205 -24.85 21.01 -24.03
N ARG A 206 -24.68 21.94 -23.05
CA ARG A 206 -24.92 23.36 -23.26
C ARG A 206 -23.97 23.99 -24.29
N ARG A 207 -22.74 23.50 -24.39
CA ARG A 207 -21.73 23.96 -25.36
C ARG A 207 -21.92 23.31 -26.73
N GLY A 208 -22.87 22.38 -26.89
CA GLY A 208 -23.07 21.62 -28.13
C GLY A 208 -21.92 20.68 -28.46
N MET A 209 -21.10 20.31 -27.46
CA MET A 209 -19.96 19.39 -27.60
C MET A 209 -20.44 17.96 -27.40
N ASP A 210 -19.74 17.04 -28.05
CA ASP A 210 -19.85 15.61 -27.78
C ASP A 210 -18.78 15.25 -26.71
N PHE A 211 -19.03 14.21 -25.89
CA PHE A 211 -18.03 13.71 -24.94
C PHE A 211 -16.73 13.28 -25.65
N ARG A 212 -16.80 12.87 -26.92
CA ARG A 212 -15.65 12.51 -27.75
C ARG A 212 -14.72 13.69 -28.00
N ASP A 213 -15.25 14.92 -28.04
CA ASP A 213 -14.43 16.15 -28.21
C ASP A 213 -13.48 16.37 -27.03
N LEU A 214 -13.82 15.83 -25.84
CA LEU A 214 -12.97 15.90 -24.65
C LEU A 214 -11.83 14.89 -24.64
N ILE A 215 -11.96 13.78 -25.36
CA ILE A 215 -10.99 12.69 -25.34
C ILE A 215 -10.20 12.56 -26.65
N CYS A 216 -10.71 13.11 -27.77
CA CYS A 216 -10.03 13.01 -29.06
C CYS A 216 -8.70 13.77 -29.08
N PRO A 217 -7.63 13.20 -29.65
CA PRO A 217 -6.42 13.96 -29.97
C PRO A 217 -6.71 14.96 -31.11
N ASP A 218 -5.84 15.96 -31.27
CA ASP A 218 -5.96 16.95 -32.33
C ASP A 218 -5.86 16.35 -33.74
N GLY A 219 -5.17 15.24 -33.88
CA GLY A 219 -5.06 14.47 -35.10
C GLY A 219 -4.77 13.01 -34.83
N LEU A 220 -5.35 12.12 -35.64
CA LEU A 220 -5.08 10.69 -35.57
C LEU A 220 -4.89 10.16 -37.00
N ARG A 221 -3.71 9.64 -37.31
CA ARG A 221 -3.38 9.15 -38.66
C ARG A 221 -2.72 7.79 -38.56
N PHE A 222 -3.35 6.79 -39.16
CA PHE A 222 -2.82 5.43 -39.19
C PHE A 222 -1.91 5.23 -40.42
N ARG A 223 -0.73 4.64 -40.16
CA ARG A 223 0.27 4.22 -41.16
C ARG A 223 0.26 2.70 -41.25
N ASP A 224 1.17 2.17 -42.04
CA ASP A 224 1.34 0.73 -42.27
C ASP A 224 1.71 -0.03 -40.98
N SER A 225 2.61 0.52 -40.15
CA SER A 225 3.22 -0.13 -39.00
C SER A 225 3.18 0.69 -37.69
N TYR A 226 2.64 1.92 -37.74
CA TYR A 226 2.49 2.83 -36.60
C TYR A 226 1.33 3.81 -36.84
N PHE A 227 1.01 4.64 -35.86
CA PHE A 227 0.08 5.75 -36.00
C PHE A 227 0.66 7.04 -35.42
N GLU A 228 0.19 8.15 -35.92
CA GLU A 228 0.49 9.50 -35.44
C GLU A 228 -0.71 9.99 -34.64
N MET A 229 -0.48 10.55 -33.46
CA MET A 229 -1.48 11.03 -32.51
C MET A 229 -1.04 12.40 -31.98
N GLY A 230 -1.62 13.48 -32.54
CA GLY A 230 -1.11 14.82 -32.30
C GLY A 230 0.37 14.91 -32.72
N ASP A 231 1.25 15.25 -31.79
CA ASP A 231 2.70 15.31 -31.93
C ASP A 231 3.44 14.01 -31.55
N LYS A 232 2.72 12.97 -31.17
CA LYS A 232 3.28 11.69 -30.70
C LYS A 232 3.13 10.59 -31.75
N PHE A 233 3.96 9.56 -31.58
CA PHE A 233 3.95 8.35 -32.39
C PHE A 233 3.56 7.14 -31.53
N GLY A 234 2.67 6.29 -32.04
CA GLY A 234 2.25 5.09 -31.34
C GLY A 234 2.36 3.85 -32.21
N ARG A 235 2.56 2.70 -31.59
CA ARG A 235 2.61 1.39 -32.27
C ARG A 235 1.91 0.32 -31.45
N VAL A 236 1.10 -0.48 -32.12
CA VAL A 236 0.46 -1.64 -31.53
C VAL A 236 1.22 -2.91 -31.90
N LEU A 237 1.53 -3.68 -30.87
CA LEU A 237 2.08 -5.04 -30.98
C LEU A 237 1.07 -6.05 -30.46
N PHE A 238 1.21 -7.30 -30.91
CA PHE A 238 0.42 -8.41 -30.38
C PHE A 238 1.30 -9.63 -30.16
N LEU A 239 0.90 -10.50 -29.21
CA LEU A 239 1.57 -11.76 -28.97
C LEU A 239 1.24 -12.72 -30.12
N LYS A 240 2.19 -12.92 -31.01
CA LYS A 240 2.07 -13.76 -32.21
C LYS A 240 2.22 -15.24 -31.87
N ASP A 241 3.30 -15.57 -31.18
CA ASP A 241 3.67 -16.93 -30.79
C ASP A 241 4.30 -16.93 -29.41
N PHE A 242 4.18 -18.05 -28.70
CA PHE A 242 4.86 -18.33 -27.44
C PHE A 242 5.39 -19.75 -27.43
N GLY A 243 6.43 -20.01 -26.61
CA GLY A 243 7.01 -21.34 -26.44
C GLY A 243 6.07 -22.29 -25.71
N SER A 244 6.50 -23.52 -25.54
CA SER A 244 5.77 -24.56 -24.80
C SER A 244 5.64 -24.28 -23.30
N TYR A 245 6.44 -23.35 -22.78
CA TYR A 245 6.44 -22.93 -21.39
C TYR A 245 6.33 -21.39 -21.29
N LEU A 246 5.32 -20.90 -20.60
CA LEU A 246 5.13 -19.48 -20.29
C LEU A 246 5.59 -19.22 -18.85
N ARG A 247 6.24 -18.08 -18.62
CA ARG A 247 6.64 -17.59 -17.30
C ARG A 247 5.65 -16.53 -16.82
N ASP A 248 5.34 -16.57 -15.54
CA ASP A 248 4.36 -15.69 -14.87
C ASP A 248 4.87 -14.25 -14.61
N ASP A 249 6.15 -13.99 -14.86
CA ASP A 249 6.78 -12.67 -14.76
C ASP A 249 6.73 -11.85 -16.07
N MET A 250 6.39 -12.44 -17.22
CA MET A 250 6.40 -11.79 -18.54
C MET A 250 5.56 -10.50 -18.59
N ILE A 251 4.32 -10.54 -18.09
CA ILE A 251 3.43 -9.37 -18.13
C ILE A 251 3.97 -8.26 -17.21
N ALA A 252 4.53 -8.66 -16.06
CA ALA A 252 5.15 -7.73 -15.11
C ALA A 252 6.36 -7.02 -15.75
N ASP A 253 7.24 -7.75 -16.42
CA ASP A 253 8.43 -7.20 -17.06
C ASP A 253 8.10 -6.31 -18.28
N LEU A 254 7.16 -6.73 -19.13
CA LEU A 254 6.66 -5.88 -20.21
C LEU A 254 6.04 -4.58 -19.74
N SER A 255 5.33 -4.63 -18.59
CA SER A 255 4.70 -3.46 -18.02
C SER A 255 5.64 -2.62 -17.14
N ALA A 256 6.88 -3.09 -16.88
CA ALA A 256 7.84 -2.37 -16.05
C ALA A 256 8.65 -1.32 -16.81
N ILE A 257 8.54 -1.25 -18.12
CA ILE A 257 9.31 -0.27 -18.91
C ILE A 257 8.87 1.16 -18.58
N SER A 258 9.85 2.08 -18.52
CA SER A 258 9.62 3.51 -18.21
C SER A 258 9.03 4.27 -19.40
N ARG A 259 7.91 3.79 -19.94
CA ARG A 259 7.21 4.36 -21.09
C ARG A 259 5.70 4.34 -20.89
N SER A 260 5.03 5.29 -21.55
CA SER A 260 3.58 5.25 -21.66
C SER A 260 3.17 4.04 -22.49
N LEU A 261 2.49 3.10 -21.84
CA LEU A 261 2.14 1.79 -22.41
C LEU A 261 0.77 1.38 -21.90
N VAL A 262 -0.03 0.81 -22.80
CA VAL A 262 -1.24 0.08 -22.43
C VAL A 262 -1.09 -1.37 -22.89
N LEU A 263 -1.20 -2.31 -21.98
CA LEU A 263 -1.20 -3.74 -22.27
C LEU A 263 -2.58 -4.31 -21.94
N SER A 264 -3.15 -5.06 -22.86
CA SER A 264 -4.46 -5.70 -22.68
C SER A 264 -4.41 -7.19 -22.97
N ILE A 265 -5.11 -7.93 -22.13
CA ILE A 265 -5.38 -9.37 -22.27
C ILE A 265 -6.87 -9.53 -22.45
N ASP A 266 -7.29 -9.82 -23.66
CA ASP A 266 -8.69 -10.17 -23.97
C ASP A 266 -8.92 -11.64 -23.68
N ILE A 267 -9.95 -11.98 -22.93
CA ILE A 267 -10.29 -13.32 -22.48
C ILE A 267 -11.75 -13.61 -22.83
N LEU A 268 -11.96 -14.70 -23.58
CA LEU A 268 -13.30 -15.20 -23.90
C LEU A 268 -13.43 -16.60 -23.32
N PRO A 269 -14.11 -16.75 -22.18
CA PRO A 269 -14.38 -18.06 -21.60
C PRO A 269 -15.34 -18.86 -22.51
N ILE A 270 -15.05 -20.14 -22.72
CA ILE A 270 -15.91 -21.04 -23.50
C ILE A 270 -16.74 -21.89 -22.55
N PRO A 271 -18.04 -22.09 -22.80
CA PRO A 271 -18.85 -23.01 -22.01
C PRO A 271 -18.23 -24.42 -21.97
N THR A 272 -18.11 -25.00 -20.76
CA THR A 272 -17.42 -26.27 -20.56
C THR A 272 -17.95 -27.40 -21.42
N ASP A 273 -19.27 -27.48 -21.63
CA ASP A 273 -19.92 -28.48 -22.47
C ASP A 273 -19.55 -28.33 -23.96
N GLU A 274 -19.33 -27.11 -24.42
CA GLU A 274 -18.85 -26.85 -25.79
C GLU A 274 -17.37 -27.21 -25.91
N ALA A 275 -16.54 -26.84 -24.93
CA ALA A 275 -15.13 -27.14 -24.89
C ALA A 275 -14.88 -28.66 -24.88
N VAL A 276 -15.57 -29.42 -24.04
CA VAL A 276 -15.46 -30.89 -23.96
C VAL A 276 -15.86 -31.53 -25.28
N ARG A 277 -16.99 -31.11 -25.90
CA ARG A 277 -17.42 -31.64 -27.20
C ARG A 277 -16.38 -31.39 -28.30
N GLU A 278 -15.76 -30.23 -28.29
CA GLU A 278 -14.72 -29.88 -29.29
C GLU A 278 -13.46 -30.75 -29.12
N VAL A 279 -12.97 -30.93 -27.91
CA VAL A 279 -11.81 -31.79 -27.65
C VAL A 279 -12.12 -33.24 -27.98
N GLN A 280 -13.29 -33.75 -27.62
CA GLN A 280 -13.73 -35.10 -28.00
C GLN A 280 -13.80 -35.27 -29.53
N SER A 281 -14.31 -34.30 -30.26
CA SER A 281 -14.33 -34.30 -31.74
C SER A 281 -12.93 -34.33 -32.33
N ARG A 282 -11.99 -33.60 -31.70
CA ARG A 282 -10.57 -33.59 -32.12
C ARG A 282 -9.89 -34.94 -31.86
N ILE A 283 -10.15 -35.57 -30.69
CA ILE A 283 -9.64 -36.92 -30.38
C ILE A 283 -10.16 -37.91 -31.44
N LEU A 284 -11.45 -37.86 -31.73
CA LEU A 284 -12.07 -38.75 -32.76
C LEU A 284 -11.42 -38.52 -34.13
N GLY A 285 -11.11 -37.28 -34.50
CA GLY A 285 -10.38 -36.96 -35.74
C GLY A 285 -9.00 -37.60 -35.76
N ILE A 286 -8.23 -37.46 -34.69
CA ILE A 286 -6.89 -38.05 -34.56
C ILE A 286 -6.95 -39.59 -34.60
N GLU A 287 -7.90 -40.21 -33.91
CA GLU A 287 -8.10 -41.69 -33.95
C GLU A 287 -8.48 -42.15 -35.36
N THR A 288 -9.27 -41.36 -36.09
CA THR A 288 -9.58 -41.63 -37.48
C THR A 288 -8.34 -41.56 -38.38
N ASP A 289 -7.46 -40.56 -38.20
CA ASP A 289 -6.24 -40.41 -38.96
C ASP A 289 -5.22 -41.53 -38.62
N ILE A 290 -5.13 -41.94 -37.37
CA ILE A 290 -4.33 -43.11 -36.93
C ILE A 290 -4.87 -44.39 -37.64
N THR A 291 -6.19 -44.60 -37.62
CA THR A 291 -6.82 -45.77 -38.27
C THR A 291 -6.53 -45.77 -39.76
N ARG A 292 -6.69 -44.63 -40.45
CA ARG A 292 -6.43 -44.51 -41.89
C ARG A 292 -4.91 -44.74 -42.17
N TRP A 293 -4.04 -44.29 -41.30
CA TRP A 293 -2.60 -44.52 -41.45
C TRP A 293 -2.28 -46.03 -41.30
N GLN A 294 -2.85 -46.71 -40.29
CA GLN A 294 -2.71 -48.15 -40.09
C GLN A 294 -3.24 -48.95 -41.29
N GLN A 295 -4.43 -48.61 -41.79
CA GLN A 295 -4.98 -49.25 -43.02
C GLN A 295 -4.02 -49.12 -44.18
N ARG A 296 -3.46 -47.93 -44.45
CA ARG A 296 -2.46 -47.74 -45.52
C ARG A 296 -1.18 -48.54 -45.33
N GLN A 297 -0.73 -48.80 -44.10
CA GLN A 297 0.42 -49.65 -43.82
C GLN A 297 0.07 -51.13 -44.04
N ASN A 298 -1.13 -51.56 -43.62
CA ASN A 298 -1.60 -52.91 -43.85
C ASN A 298 -1.73 -53.22 -45.34
N ASP A 299 -2.28 -52.29 -46.13
CA ASP A 299 -2.36 -52.41 -47.61
C ASP A 299 -0.98 -52.57 -48.25
N LYS A 300 0.07 -52.07 -47.62
CA LYS A 300 1.48 -52.21 -48.03
C LYS A 300 2.18 -53.42 -47.42
N ASN A 301 1.43 -54.34 -46.74
CA ASN A 301 1.96 -55.50 -46.01
C ASN A 301 2.94 -55.15 -44.88
N ASN A 302 2.89 -53.93 -44.32
CA ASN A 302 3.73 -53.46 -43.23
C ASN A 302 2.98 -53.51 -41.90
N PHE A 303 2.68 -54.70 -41.39
CA PHE A 303 1.85 -54.91 -40.20
C PHE A 303 2.56 -54.54 -38.87
N SER A 304 3.87 -54.38 -38.88
CA SER A 304 4.67 -53.99 -37.69
C SER A 304 4.99 -52.50 -37.62
N ALA A 305 4.41 -51.69 -38.50
CA ALA A 305 4.65 -50.26 -38.50
C ALA A 305 4.04 -49.60 -37.23
N SER A 306 4.87 -48.97 -36.43
CA SER A 306 4.41 -48.17 -35.30
C SER A 306 3.75 -46.87 -35.78
N VAL A 307 2.72 -46.42 -35.07
CA VAL A 307 2.06 -45.12 -35.35
C VAL A 307 3.11 -44.02 -35.33
N PRO A 308 3.07 -43.05 -36.27
CA PRO A 308 3.99 -41.91 -36.23
C PRO A 308 3.94 -41.18 -34.89
N TYR A 309 5.13 -40.87 -34.39
CA TYR A 309 5.30 -40.19 -33.10
C TYR A 309 4.43 -38.93 -33.01
N GLU A 310 4.35 -38.15 -34.06
CA GLU A 310 3.53 -36.93 -34.12
C GLU A 310 2.04 -37.20 -33.87
N LEU A 311 1.47 -38.28 -34.41
CA LEU A 311 0.08 -38.63 -34.20
C LEU A 311 -0.18 -39.16 -32.78
N GLU A 312 0.79 -39.90 -32.22
CA GLU A 312 0.72 -40.35 -30.84
C GLU A 312 0.83 -39.18 -29.85
N GLN A 313 1.71 -38.24 -30.10
CA GLN A 313 1.87 -37.04 -29.32
C GLN A 313 0.57 -36.18 -29.37
N LEU A 314 0.04 -35.92 -30.54
CA LEU A 314 -1.24 -35.20 -30.71
C LEU A 314 -2.40 -35.88 -29.95
N ARG A 315 -2.44 -37.21 -29.96
CA ARG A 315 -3.44 -37.98 -29.22
C ARG A 315 -3.29 -37.83 -27.71
N ALA A 316 -2.03 -37.92 -27.22
CA ALA A 316 -1.73 -37.76 -25.79
C ALA A 316 -2.06 -36.35 -25.31
N GLU A 317 -1.66 -35.33 -26.03
CA GLU A 317 -1.97 -33.92 -25.74
C GLU A 317 -3.49 -33.65 -25.71
N ALA A 318 -4.24 -34.20 -26.69
CA ALA A 318 -5.69 -34.01 -26.73
C ALA A 318 -6.41 -34.73 -25.59
N LYS A 319 -5.92 -35.89 -25.12
CA LYS A 319 -6.45 -36.61 -23.95
C LYS A 319 -6.14 -35.87 -22.67
N GLU A 320 -4.90 -35.40 -22.49
CA GLU A 320 -4.53 -34.60 -21.32
C GLU A 320 -5.39 -33.33 -21.22
N TYR A 321 -5.60 -32.65 -22.36
CA TYR A 321 -6.49 -31.48 -22.41
C TYR A 321 -7.93 -31.80 -22.02
N LEU A 322 -8.44 -33.01 -22.40
CA LEU A 322 -9.76 -33.48 -21.96
C LEU A 322 -9.81 -33.72 -20.45
N ASP A 323 -8.77 -34.31 -19.90
CA ASP A 323 -8.65 -34.54 -18.44
C ASP A 323 -8.59 -33.23 -17.69
N ASP A 324 -7.89 -32.23 -18.18
CA ASP A 324 -7.85 -30.87 -17.62
C ASP A 324 -9.27 -30.28 -17.52
N LEU A 325 -10.08 -30.42 -18.58
CA LEU A 325 -11.45 -29.87 -18.61
C LEU A 325 -12.45 -30.65 -17.76
N THR A 326 -12.23 -31.97 -17.56
CA THR A 326 -13.23 -32.84 -16.92
C THR A 326 -12.88 -33.22 -15.48
N VAL A 327 -11.59 -33.26 -15.12
CA VAL A 327 -11.09 -33.73 -13.83
C VAL A 327 -10.42 -32.62 -13.00
N ARG A 328 -9.68 -31.71 -13.66
CA ARG A 328 -8.88 -30.69 -12.98
C ARG A 328 -9.52 -29.30 -12.86
N ASP A 329 -10.82 -29.19 -13.11
CA ASP A 329 -11.60 -27.93 -13.04
C ASP A 329 -11.01 -26.79 -13.91
N GLN A 330 -10.32 -27.14 -14.99
CA GLN A 330 -9.82 -26.17 -15.95
C GLN A 330 -10.95 -25.78 -16.95
N ARG A 331 -10.93 -24.51 -17.38
CA ARG A 331 -11.82 -24.05 -18.46
C ARG A 331 -11.00 -23.77 -19.73
N MET A 332 -11.64 -23.90 -20.87
CA MET A 332 -11.09 -23.45 -22.13
C MET A 332 -11.38 -21.96 -22.31
N MET A 333 -10.38 -21.20 -22.69
CA MET A 333 -10.48 -19.77 -22.94
C MET A 333 -9.78 -19.42 -24.26
N PHE A 334 -10.33 -18.47 -24.99
CA PHE A 334 -9.58 -17.80 -26.04
C PHE A 334 -8.96 -16.53 -25.47
N ALA A 335 -7.68 -16.33 -25.72
CA ALA A 335 -6.97 -15.13 -25.28
C ALA A 335 -6.23 -14.44 -26.43
N VAL A 336 -6.15 -13.11 -26.33
CA VAL A 336 -5.31 -12.26 -27.17
C VAL A 336 -4.57 -11.30 -26.24
N VAL A 337 -3.26 -11.24 -26.37
CA VAL A 337 -2.43 -10.24 -25.72
C VAL A 337 -2.03 -9.18 -26.72
N THR A 338 -2.37 -7.94 -26.45
CA THR A 338 -2.02 -6.78 -27.27
C THR A 338 -1.42 -5.69 -26.39
N LEU A 339 -0.52 -4.91 -26.94
CA LEU A 339 0.02 -3.73 -26.27
C LEU A 339 0.20 -2.57 -27.25
N VAL A 340 0.04 -1.36 -26.75
CA VAL A 340 0.38 -0.13 -27.44
C VAL A 340 1.37 0.66 -26.62
N HIS A 341 2.39 1.20 -27.25
CA HIS A 341 3.33 2.13 -26.64
C HIS A 341 3.43 3.42 -27.46
N ILE A 342 3.75 4.50 -26.77
CA ILE A 342 3.79 5.86 -27.34
C ILE A 342 5.17 6.45 -27.08
N ALA A 343 5.70 7.18 -28.08
CA ALA A 343 6.96 7.87 -28.01
C ALA A 343 6.88 9.27 -28.64
N ASP A 344 7.82 10.13 -28.29
CA ASP A 344 7.90 11.50 -28.80
C ASP A 344 8.47 11.57 -30.24
N THR A 345 9.31 10.60 -30.62
CA THR A 345 9.89 10.50 -31.95
C THR A 345 9.75 9.10 -32.54
N LEU A 346 9.83 8.98 -33.85
CA LEU A 346 9.74 7.69 -34.53
C LEU A 346 10.99 6.80 -34.25
N GLU A 347 12.17 7.41 -34.07
CA GLU A 347 13.40 6.71 -33.71
C GLU A 347 13.23 6.07 -32.32
N GLN A 348 12.72 6.83 -31.36
CA GLN A 348 12.45 6.31 -30.02
C GLN A 348 11.39 5.21 -30.03
N LEU A 349 10.32 5.39 -30.81
CA LEU A 349 9.30 4.37 -31.00
C LEU A 349 9.90 3.05 -31.50
N ASN A 350 10.82 3.10 -32.45
CA ASN A 350 11.51 1.93 -32.99
C ASN A 350 12.40 1.27 -31.93
N ALA A 351 13.18 2.05 -31.18
CA ALA A 351 14.05 1.54 -30.11
C ALA A 351 13.22 0.88 -29.00
N ASP A 352 12.14 1.51 -28.57
CA ASP A 352 11.24 0.98 -27.54
C ASP A 352 10.53 -0.31 -28.03
N THR A 353 10.17 -0.39 -29.33
CA THR A 353 9.64 -1.61 -29.94
C THR A 353 10.61 -2.78 -29.85
N GLU A 354 11.90 -2.55 -30.14
CA GLU A 354 12.91 -3.62 -30.07
C GLU A 354 13.19 -4.04 -28.62
N THR A 355 13.13 -3.10 -27.67
CA THR A 355 13.21 -3.41 -26.23
C THR A 355 12.08 -4.34 -25.81
N LEU A 356 10.81 -4.01 -26.16
CA LEU A 356 9.65 -4.84 -25.86
C LEU A 356 9.73 -6.22 -26.48
N ARG A 357 10.22 -6.31 -27.73
CA ARG A 357 10.44 -7.60 -28.40
C ARG A 357 11.54 -8.41 -27.73
N THR A 358 12.58 -7.76 -27.23
CA THR A 358 13.68 -8.43 -26.51
C THR A 358 13.17 -9.01 -25.19
N ILE A 359 12.43 -8.24 -24.39
CA ILE A 359 11.77 -8.75 -23.19
C ILE A 359 10.86 -9.95 -23.54
N GLY A 360 10.05 -9.85 -24.59
CA GLY A 360 9.23 -10.97 -25.03
C GLY A 360 10.06 -12.22 -25.35
N ARG A 361 11.19 -12.07 -26.06
CA ARG A 361 12.08 -13.19 -26.41
C ARG A 361 12.74 -13.85 -25.19
N GLU A 362 13.07 -13.08 -24.16
CA GLU A 362 13.60 -13.59 -22.88
C GLU A 362 12.59 -14.53 -22.19
N HIS A 363 11.30 -14.29 -22.41
CA HIS A 363 10.20 -15.14 -21.94
C HIS A 363 9.71 -16.15 -23.00
N SER A 364 10.51 -16.43 -24.04
CA SER A 364 10.11 -17.31 -25.15
C SER A 364 8.82 -16.89 -25.86
N CYS A 365 8.51 -15.60 -25.85
CA CYS A 365 7.32 -15.00 -26.46
C CYS A 365 7.70 -14.11 -27.64
N HIS A 366 6.94 -14.19 -28.73
CA HIS A 366 7.18 -13.41 -29.93
C HIS A 366 6.10 -12.35 -30.13
N PHE A 367 6.47 -11.09 -29.89
CA PHE A 367 5.61 -9.93 -30.16
C PHE A 367 5.85 -9.41 -31.56
N ALA A 368 4.79 -9.29 -32.35
CA ALA A 368 4.82 -8.79 -33.71
C ALA A 368 4.08 -7.47 -33.87
N THR A 369 4.53 -6.61 -34.78
CA THR A 369 3.80 -5.39 -35.15
C THR A 369 2.58 -5.75 -36.00
N LEU A 370 1.46 -5.08 -35.76
CA LEU A 370 0.30 -5.15 -36.64
C LEU A 370 0.51 -4.29 -37.88
N TYR A 371 0.65 -4.92 -39.03
CA TYR A 371 0.79 -4.21 -40.31
C TYR A 371 -0.59 -3.97 -40.93
N TYR A 372 -0.87 -2.70 -41.31
CA TYR A 372 -2.14 -2.25 -41.92
C TYR A 372 -3.38 -2.46 -41.02
N GLN A 373 -3.19 -2.73 -39.71
CA GLN A 373 -4.23 -3.01 -38.73
C GLN A 373 -4.01 -2.20 -37.43
N GLN A 374 -3.30 -1.07 -37.51
CA GLN A 374 -2.99 -0.26 -36.32
C GLN A 374 -4.26 0.32 -35.67
N GLU A 375 -5.28 0.70 -36.45
CA GLU A 375 -6.57 1.17 -35.93
C GLU A 375 -7.33 0.06 -35.20
N ASP A 376 -7.40 -1.13 -35.80
CA ASP A 376 -8.07 -2.28 -35.17
C ASP A 376 -7.31 -2.74 -33.91
N GLY A 377 -5.96 -2.67 -33.96
CA GLY A 377 -5.10 -2.91 -32.82
C GLY A 377 -5.35 -1.94 -31.67
N LEU A 378 -5.34 -0.63 -31.95
CA LEU A 378 -5.60 0.42 -30.97
C LEU A 378 -6.97 0.26 -30.31
N ASN A 379 -8.01 0.02 -31.11
CA ASN A 379 -9.34 -0.21 -30.62
C ASN A 379 -9.49 -1.53 -29.83
N THR A 380 -8.57 -2.49 -30.04
CA THR A 380 -8.49 -3.71 -29.23
C THR A 380 -7.79 -3.47 -27.91
N VAL A 381 -6.65 -2.77 -27.90
CA VAL A 381 -5.87 -2.53 -26.68
C VAL A 381 -6.60 -1.69 -25.66
N LEU A 382 -7.30 -0.64 -26.09
CA LEU A 382 -7.96 0.29 -25.17
C LEU A 382 -9.13 -0.36 -24.43
N PRO A 383 -9.46 0.08 -23.19
CA PRO A 383 -10.45 -0.55 -22.32
C PRO A 383 -11.90 -0.27 -22.75
N TYR A 384 -12.14 -0.38 -24.06
CA TYR A 384 -13.47 -0.27 -24.62
C TYR A 384 -14.34 -1.52 -24.39
N GLY A 385 -13.70 -2.69 -24.27
CA GLY A 385 -14.36 -3.99 -24.29
C GLY A 385 -14.65 -4.50 -25.71
N LEU A 386 -13.93 -3.96 -26.71
CA LEU A 386 -13.91 -4.46 -28.08
C LEU A 386 -12.68 -5.30 -28.34
N ARG A 387 -12.81 -6.22 -29.31
CA ARG A 387 -11.69 -6.98 -29.89
C ARG A 387 -11.87 -7.03 -31.40
N ARG A 388 -10.99 -6.39 -32.13
CA ARG A 388 -10.98 -6.38 -33.60
C ARG A 388 -9.88 -7.25 -34.20
N ILE A 389 -8.85 -7.59 -33.37
CA ILE A 389 -7.75 -8.47 -33.76
C ILE A 389 -8.16 -9.92 -33.60
N LYS A 390 -7.85 -10.73 -34.63
CA LYS A 390 -8.26 -12.14 -34.72
C LYS A 390 -7.18 -13.14 -34.28
N ALA A 391 -6.10 -12.69 -33.68
CA ALA A 391 -4.98 -13.53 -33.21
C ALA A 391 -5.32 -14.28 -31.91
N LEU A 392 -6.45 -14.99 -31.89
CA LEU A 392 -6.90 -15.77 -30.72
C LEU A 392 -6.03 -17.01 -30.53
N ARG A 393 -5.67 -17.25 -29.26
CA ARG A 393 -5.01 -18.46 -28.78
C ARG A 393 -5.93 -19.22 -27.84
N THR A 394 -5.97 -20.53 -27.97
CA THR A 394 -6.72 -21.40 -27.07
C THR A 394 -5.84 -21.75 -25.90
N LEU A 395 -6.27 -21.40 -24.69
CA LEU A 395 -5.56 -21.61 -23.43
C LEU A 395 -6.47 -22.31 -22.43
N THR A 396 -5.88 -23.02 -21.45
CA THR A 396 -6.57 -23.46 -20.24
C THR A 396 -6.65 -22.32 -19.25
N THR A 397 -7.41 -22.47 -18.17
CA THR A 397 -7.41 -21.52 -17.05
C THR A 397 -5.99 -21.31 -16.51
N GLU A 398 -5.25 -22.41 -16.32
CA GLU A 398 -3.87 -22.37 -15.84
C GLU A 398 -2.95 -21.58 -16.75
N SER A 399 -2.94 -21.90 -18.04
CA SER A 399 -2.14 -21.18 -19.03
C SER A 399 -2.54 -19.70 -19.16
N THR A 400 -3.82 -19.37 -18.97
CA THR A 400 -4.30 -17.98 -18.93
C THR A 400 -3.85 -17.27 -17.67
N ALA A 401 -3.82 -17.98 -16.52
CA ALA A 401 -3.38 -17.42 -15.24
C ALA A 401 -1.90 -17.04 -15.22
N VAL A 402 -1.07 -17.69 -16.06
CA VAL A 402 0.34 -17.28 -16.25
C VAL A 402 0.46 -15.85 -16.81
N LEU A 403 -0.55 -15.37 -17.55
CA LEU A 403 -0.63 -13.97 -17.99
C LEU A 403 -1.07 -13.05 -16.85
N MET A 404 -0.47 -13.20 -15.69
CA MET A 404 -0.84 -12.56 -14.44
C MET A 404 -0.54 -11.05 -14.45
N PRO A 405 -1.51 -10.19 -14.06
CA PRO A 405 -1.30 -8.76 -14.07
C PRO A 405 -0.68 -8.22 -12.77
N PHE A 406 -0.35 -9.09 -11.79
CA PHE A 406 0.11 -8.67 -10.47
C PHE A 406 1.64 -8.57 -10.38
N ARG A 407 2.14 -7.56 -9.65
CA ARG A 407 3.57 -7.34 -9.46
C ARG A 407 3.90 -6.92 -8.03
N ALA A 408 3.51 -5.72 -7.65
CA ALA A 408 3.80 -5.16 -6.34
C ALA A 408 2.72 -4.16 -5.94
N GLN A 409 2.32 -4.20 -4.68
CA GLN A 409 1.37 -3.23 -4.13
C GLN A 409 1.98 -1.83 -4.13
N GLU A 410 1.17 -0.86 -4.48
CA GLU A 410 1.47 0.56 -4.39
C GLU A 410 0.68 1.17 -3.24
N ILE A 411 1.33 2.07 -2.51
CA ILE A 411 0.68 2.82 -1.43
C ILE A 411 0.77 4.31 -1.76
N GLN A 412 -0.35 4.89 -2.18
CA GLN A 412 -0.47 6.30 -2.54
C GLN A 412 -1.73 6.90 -1.92
N ASP A 413 -1.70 7.06 -0.60
CA ASP A 413 -2.83 7.60 0.14
C ASP A 413 -2.89 9.13 0.04
N ALA A 414 -4.06 9.65 -0.28
CA ALA A 414 -4.29 11.09 -0.26
C ALA A 414 -4.06 11.70 1.13
N GLY A 415 -3.28 12.78 1.20
CA GLY A 415 -2.90 13.45 2.45
C GLY A 415 -1.95 12.63 3.34
N GLY A 416 -1.27 11.64 2.76
CA GLY A 416 -0.22 10.89 3.41
C GLY A 416 1.12 11.62 3.41
N ILE A 417 2.11 11.04 4.08
CA ILE A 417 3.51 11.45 4.05
C ILE A 417 4.36 10.42 3.33
N CYS A 418 5.50 10.85 2.80
CA CYS A 418 6.42 9.96 2.09
C CYS A 418 7.27 9.16 3.07
N TYR A 419 7.25 7.83 2.92
CA TYR A 419 8.09 6.89 3.68
C TYR A 419 9.25 6.31 2.86
N GLY A 420 9.52 6.87 1.70
CA GLY A 420 10.54 6.43 0.76
C GLY A 420 9.96 5.96 -0.56
N VAL A 421 10.69 5.11 -1.27
CA VAL A 421 10.28 4.53 -2.55
C VAL A 421 10.10 3.02 -2.43
N ASN A 422 9.17 2.47 -3.19
CA ASN A 422 9.00 1.03 -3.34
C ASN A 422 10.27 0.42 -3.99
N ALA A 423 10.89 -0.56 -3.36
CA ALA A 423 12.12 -1.16 -3.87
C ALA A 423 11.92 -1.88 -5.22
N VAL A 424 10.68 -2.35 -5.50
CA VAL A 424 10.33 -3.08 -6.73
C VAL A 424 9.90 -2.15 -7.86
N SER A 425 8.91 -1.28 -7.61
CA SER A 425 8.34 -0.39 -8.64
C SER A 425 9.08 0.93 -8.79
N LYS A 426 9.86 1.33 -7.80
CA LYS A 426 10.56 2.63 -7.69
C LYS A 426 9.62 3.84 -7.52
N ASN A 427 8.34 3.62 -7.27
CA ASN A 427 7.37 4.66 -7.00
C ASN A 427 7.43 5.12 -5.53
N LEU A 428 7.03 6.37 -5.26
CA LEU A 428 6.94 6.88 -3.89
C LEU A 428 5.90 6.11 -3.07
N LEU A 429 6.24 5.82 -1.82
CA LEU A 429 5.34 5.25 -0.82
C LEU A 429 4.74 6.37 0.02
N ILE A 430 3.53 6.78 -0.33
CA ILE A 430 2.78 7.83 0.36
C ILE A 430 1.74 7.16 1.26
N CYS A 431 1.97 7.18 2.56
CA CYS A 431 1.12 6.48 3.53
C CYS A 431 0.41 7.46 4.46
N ASN A 432 -0.90 7.29 4.61
CA ASN A 432 -1.71 8.08 5.54
C ASN A 432 -2.15 7.24 6.74
N ARG A 433 -1.32 7.21 7.78
CA ARG A 433 -1.59 6.44 9.01
C ARG A 433 -2.88 6.85 9.73
N LYS A 434 -3.36 8.09 9.54
CA LYS A 434 -4.64 8.55 10.12
C LYS A 434 -5.85 7.76 9.59
N ARG A 435 -5.71 7.05 8.47
CA ARG A 435 -6.77 6.20 7.87
C ARG A 435 -6.81 4.79 8.44
N LEU A 436 -5.76 4.36 9.14
CA LEU A 436 -5.69 3.03 9.74
C LEU A 436 -6.61 2.93 10.97
N ILE A 437 -7.11 1.74 11.24
CA ILE A 437 -7.86 1.44 12.45
C ILE A 437 -6.94 1.60 13.66
N SER A 438 -5.67 1.18 13.54
CA SER A 438 -4.61 1.39 14.52
C SER A 438 -3.48 2.22 13.91
N PRO A 439 -3.45 3.56 14.13
CA PRO A 439 -2.44 4.45 13.51
C PRO A 439 -1.05 4.34 14.16
N HIS A 440 -0.88 3.49 15.16
CA HIS A 440 0.39 3.29 15.85
C HIS A 440 1.40 2.56 14.96
N ALA A 441 2.69 2.78 15.22
CA ALA A 441 3.77 2.22 14.44
C ALA A 441 4.91 1.66 15.28
N PHE A 442 5.62 0.66 14.73
CA PHE A 442 6.94 0.27 15.20
C PHE A 442 7.98 0.44 14.11
N TYR A 443 9.15 0.96 14.50
CA TYR A 443 10.36 1.04 13.67
C TYR A 443 11.43 0.15 14.29
N LEU A 444 11.72 -0.96 13.64
CA LEU A 444 12.61 -2.00 14.16
C LEU A 444 13.83 -2.14 13.26
N GLY A 445 15.02 -2.19 13.85
CA GLY A 445 16.24 -2.39 13.09
C GLY A 445 17.50 -2.20 13.92
N VAL A 446 18.55 -2.93 13.56
CA VAL A 446 19.85 -2.83 14.23
C VAL A 446 20.47 -1.44 14.10
N SER A 447 21.48 -1.16 14.94
CA SER A 447 22.25 0.10 14.82
C SER A 447 22.83 0.25 13.42
N GLY A 448 22.80 1.48 12.86
CA GLY A 448 23.27 1.77 11.50
C GLY A 448 22.34 1.33 10.36
N SER A 449 21.19 0.73 10.66
CA SER A 449 20.22 0.29 9.61
C SER A 449 19.44 1.44 8.95
N GLY A 450 19.55 2.68 9.43
CA GLY A 450 18.77 3.83 8.96
C GLY A 450 17.51 4.11 9.77
N LYS A 451 17.24 3.37 10.86
CA LYS A 451 16.05 3.52 11.73
C LYS A 451 15.89 4.97 12.23
N SER A 452 16.93 5.56 12.85
CA SER A 452 16.86 6.91 13.41
C SER A 452 16.64 7.96 12.33
N VAL A 453 17.29 7.83 11.17
CA VAL A 453 17.07 8.72 10.02
C VAL A 453 15.62 8.58 9.51
N GLY A 454 15.10 7.37 9.37
CA GLY A 454 13.72 7.14 8.95
C GLY A 454 12.70 7.73 9.92
N MET A 455 12.93 7.62 11.23
CA MET A 455 12.04 8.23 12.23
C MET A 455 12.11 9.75 12.21
N LYS A 456 13.31 10.34 12.13
CA LYS A 456 13.51 11.78 12.01
C LYS A 456 12.92 12.34 10.71
N ASN A 457 13.02 11.60 9.59
CA ASN A 457 12.37 11.96 8.34
C ASN A 457 10.83 12.01 8.49
N THR A 458 10.25 11.06 9.24
CA THR A 458 8.81 11.08 9.53
C THR A 458 8.42 12.29 10.37
N VAL A 459 9.21 12.62 11.40
CA VAL A 459 9.03 13.82 12.23
C VAL A 459 9.07 15.08 11.37
N ALA A 460 10.11 15.23 10.53
CA ALA A 460 10.26 16.36 9.63
C ALA A 460 9.08 16.47 8.64
N SER A 461 8.71 15.36 8.02
CA SER A 461 7.58 15.33 7.07
C SER A 461 6.28 15.81 7.70
N ILE A 462 5.97 15.35 8.92
CA ILE A 462 4.77 15.79 9.67
C ILE A 462 4.88 17.27 10.04
N ALA A 463 6.04 17.70 10.52
CA ALA A 463 6.27 19.10 10.91
C ALA A 463 6.10 20.05 9.73
N LEU A 464 6.56 19.69 8.55
CA LEU A 464 6.53 20.51 7.34
C LEU A 464 5.17 20.49 6.62
N SER A 465 4.44 19.35 6.66
CA SER A 465 3.21 19.15 5.89
C SER A 465 1.92 19.37 6.67
N THR A 466 1.97 19.37 8.01
CA THR A 466 0.77 19.46 8.85
C THR A 466 0.90 20.55 9.92
N HIS A 467 -0.20 20.83 10.64
CA HIS A 467 -0.21 21.66 11.85
C HIS A 467 -0.38 20.82 13.14
N ASP A 468 -0.21 19.52 13.04
CA ASP A 468 -0.32 18.60 14.17
C ASP A 468 0.79 18.85 15.21
N ASP A 469 0.55 18.47 16.45
CA ASP A 469 1.58 18.51 17.49
C ASP A 469 2.48 17.28 17.40
N ILE A 470 3.74 17.47 17.75
CA ILE A 470 4.77 16.43 17.74
C ILE A 470 5.45 16.41 19.10
N ILE A 471 5.44 15.26 19.78
CA ILE A 471 6.12 15.05 21.04
C ILE A 471 7.05 13.86 20.91
N ILE A 472 8.33 14.06 21.24
CA ILE A 472 9.39 13.06 21.12
C ILE A 472 9.91 12.74 22.50
N ILE A 473 9.96 11.47 22.88
CA ILE A 473 10.69 10.97 24.03
C ILE A 473 12.06 10.52 23.52
N ASP A 474 13.09 11.32 23.84
CA ASP A 474 14.45 11.18 23.36
C ASP A 474 15.32 10.60 24.47
N ALA A 475 15.58 9.29 24.41
CA ALA A 475 16.38 8.60 25.40
C ALA A 475 17.90 8.72 25.16
N GLU A 476 18.31 9.02 23.92
CA GLU A 476 19.70 9.02 23.48
C GLU A 476 20.21 10.41 23.04
N ARG A 477 19.42 11.46 23.24
CA ARG A 477 19.73 12.87 22.88
C ARG A 477 20.06 13.06 21.39
N GLU A 478 19.29 12.38 20.53
CA GLU A 478 19.54 12.41 19.09
C GLU A 478 18.72 13.46 18.32
N TYR A 479 17.60 13.98 18.88
CA TYR A 479 16.61 14.81 18.15
C TYR A 479 16.83 16.31 18.32
N GLY A 480 17.74 16.74 19.17
CA GLY A 480 17.92 18.15 19.56
C GLY A 480 18.11 19.09 18.36
N ASP A 481 19.00 18.76 17.43
CA ASP A 481 19.30 19.61 16.27
C ASP A 481 18.09 19.74 15.34
N LEU A 482 17.39 18.64 15.06
CA LEU A 482 16.19 18.63 14.23
C LEU A 482 15.07 19.45 14.87
N VAL A 483 14.82 19.25 16.18
CA VAL A 483 13.74 19.95 16.90
C VAL A 483 13.97 21.46 16.91
N ARG A 484 15.21 21.91 17.18
CA ARG A 484 15.57 23.34 17.11
C ARG A 484 15.37 23.92 15.71
N ALA A 485 15.82 23.18 14.67
CA ALA A 485 15.69 23.60 13.27
C ALA A 485 14.22 23.74 12.85
N LEU A 486 13.33 22.88 13.39
CA LEU A 486 11.88 22.92 13.15
C LEU A 486 11.14 23.93 14.05
N GLY A 487 11.86 24.71 14.88
CA GLY A 487 11.26 25.70 15.78
C GLY A 487 10.58 25.11 17.01
N GLY A 488 10.98 23.91 17.41
CA GLY A 488 10.48 23.22 18.59
C GLY A 488 11.29 23.51 19.85
N GLU A 489 10.84 22.96 20.98
CA GLU A 489 11.41 23.12 22.32
C GLU A 489 11.98 21.80 22.85
N ILE A 490 13.13 21.89 23.53
CA ILE A 490 13.77 20.76 24.17
C ILE A 490 13.62 20.92 25.68
N ILE A 491 13.03 19.93 26.31
CA ILE A 491 12.84 19.88 27.76
C ILE A 491 13.77 18.79 28.30
N GLU A 492 14.86 19.22 28.90
CA GLU A 492 15.79 18.30 29.58
C GLU A 492 15.23 17.89 30.94
N ILE A 493 15.09 16.58 31.16
CA ILE A 493 14.61 16.01 32.40
C ILE A 493 15.76 15.21 33.02
N SER A 494 16.36 15.78 34.08
CA SER A 494 17.44 15.16 34.83
C SER A 494 17.42 15.61 36.28
N PRO A 495 18.09 14.92 37.19
CA PRO A 495 18.17 15.34 38.60
C PRO A 495 18.75 16.76 38.79
N SER A 496 19.56 17.25 37.87
CA SER A 496 20.18 18.56 37.88
C SER A 496 19.47 19.62 37.02
N SER A 497 18.43 19.22 36.27
CA SER A 497 17.73 20.13 35.38
C SER A 497 16.85 21.12 36.14
N PRO A 498 16.73 22.37 35.65
CA PRO A 498 15.76 23.33 36.18
C PRO A 498 14.33 23.03 35.72
N HIS A 499 14.13 22.06 34.82
CA HIS A 499 12.84 21.68 34.29
C HIS A 499 12.18 20.64 35.16
N HIS A 500 10.95 20.90 35.56
CA HIS A 500 10.16 20.01 36.40
C HIS A 500 8.80 19.69 35.78
N ILE A 501 8.42 18.43 35.85
CA ILE A 501 7.09 17.95 35.47
C ILE A 501 6.41 17.42 36.73
N ASN A 502 5.23 17.99 37.08
CA ASN A 502 4.44 17.48 38.15
C ASN A 502 3.53 16.34 37.70
N PRO A 503 3.74 15.07 38.12
CA PRO A 503 2.88 13.95 37.72
C PRO A 503 1.44 14.07 38.18
N LEU A 504 1.17 14.92 39.19
CA LEU A 504 -0.15 15.14 39.75
C LEU A 504 -0.89 16.33 39.11
N GLU A 505 -0.32 16.98 38.11
CA GLU A 505 -0.98 18.05 37.37
C GLU A 505 -2.14 17.50 36.54
N LEU A 506 -3.31 18.15 36.64
CA LEU A 506 -4.48 17.85 35.84
C LEU A 506 -4.56 18.83 34.68
N GLY A 507 -4.40 18.32 33.45
CA GLY A 507 -4.53 19.14 32.24
C GLY A 507 -5.98 19.58 31.98
N GLU A 508 -6.18 20.67 31.21
CA GLU A 508 -7.50 21.18 30.81
C GLU A 508 -8.39 20.15 30.07
N GLY A 509 -7.78 19.11 29.52
CA GLY A 509 -8.45 18.06 28.79
C GLY A 509 -8.86 16.86 29.62
N TYR A 510 -8.54 16.85 30.89
CA TYR A 510 -8.79 15.73 31.80
C TYR A 510 -10.26 15.68 32.18
N ASP A 511 -11.08 15.08 31.33
CA ASP A 511 -12.53 15.06 31.60
C ASP A 511 -13.25 13.92 30.88
N THR A 512 -14.30 13.48 31.49
CA THR A 512 -15.56 12.90 31.02
C THR A 512 -15.66 11.38 30.98
N ASP A 513 -14.63 10.59 30.70
CA ASP A 513 -14.81 9.14 30.59
C ASP A 513 -14.27 8.32 31.78
N GLU A 514 -13.40 8.91 32.62
CA GLU A 514 -12.80 8.24 33.77
C GLU A 514 -12.67 9.23 34.97
N ASN A 515 -12.71 8.72 36.17
CA ASN A 515 -12.44 9.53 37.36
C ASN A 515 -10.96 9.96 37.37
N PRO A 516 -10.64 11.25 37.19
CA PRO A 516 -9.25 11.71 37.05
C PRO A 516 -8.39 11.40 38.28
N ILE A 517 -8.99 11.35 39.45
CA ILE A 517 -8.31 11.03 40.73
C ILE A 517 -7.88 9.56 40.73
N ALA A 518 -8.74 8.66 40.26
CA ALA A 518 -8.41 7.24 40.17
C ALA A 518 -7.22 7.00 39.22
N VAL A 519 -7.18 7.73 38.11
CA VAL A 519 -6.03 7.64 37.17
C VAL A 519 -4.75 8.14 37.83
N LYS A 520 -4.81 9.26 38.61
CA LYS A 520 -3.64 9.75 39.34
C LYS A 520 -3.20 8.80 40.45
N ALA A 521 -4.12 8.11 41.09
CA ALA A 521 -3.81 7.06 42.04
C ALA A 521 -3.09 5.88 41.37
N GLU A 522 -3.46 5.53 40.12
CA GLU A 522 -2.74 4.52 39.33
C GLU A 522 -1.32 4.98 38.94
N VAL A 523 -1.12 6.25 38.58
CA VAL A 523 0.19 6.84 38.32
C VAL A 523 1.08 6.73 39.54
N ILE A 524 0.60 7.15 40.71
CA ILE A 524 1.31 7.03 41.97
C ILE A 524 1.62 5.57 42.29
N THR A 525 0.63 4.66 42.13
CA THR A 525 0.83 3.22 42.29
C THR A 525 1.97 2.71 41.40
N SER A 526 2.00 3.12 40.13
CA SER A 526 3.04 2.73 39.18
C SER A 526 4.41 3.26 39.59
N ILE A 527 4.50 4.48 40.11
CA ILE A 527 5.76 5.06 40.62
C ILE A 527 6.23 4.29 41.86
N LEU A 528 5.33 3.96 42.79
CA LEU A 528 5.68 3.25 44.02
C LEU A 528 6.06 1.80 43.80
N GLU A 529 5.41 1.09 42.83
CA GLU A 529 5.82 -0.27 42.46
C GLU A 529 7.27 -0.33 41.98
N GLN A 530 7.81 0.78 41.45
CA GLN A 530 9.21 0.86 41.07
C GLN A 530 10.12 0.93 42.29
N GLN A 531 9.73 1.65 43.31
CA GLN A 531 10.53 1.86 44.51
C GLN A 531 10.47 0.63 45.45
N MET A 532 9.33 0.01 45.56
CA MET A 532 9.07 -1.13 46.46
C MET A 532 9.32 -2.49 45.83
N GLY A 533 9.37 -2.56 44.50
CA GLY A 533 9.46 -3.81 43.74
C GLY A 533 8.12 -4.30 43.19
N ALA A 534 8.17 -4.95 42.05
CA ALA A 534 6.96 -5.42 41.36
C ALA A 534 6.16 -6.43 42.18
N GLY A 535 4.87 -6.18 42.36
CA GLY A 535 3.93 -7.05 43.07
C GLY A 535 3.98 -6.94 44.61
N THR A 536 4.73 -6.03 45.19
CA THR A 536 4.81 -5.80 46.65
C THR A 536 3.61 -5.02 47.18
N LEU A 537 2.97 -4.20 46.34
CA LEU A 537 1.78 -3.42 46.73
C LEU A 537 0.56 -4.31 46.92
N THR A 538 0.18 -4.51 48.16
CA THR A 538 -1.04 -5.25 48.56
C THR A 538 -2.32 -4.45 48.32
N GLY A 539 -3.48 -5.06 48.57
CA GLY A 539 -4.77 -4.35 48.54
C GLY A 539 -4.85 -3.21 49.54
N SER A 540 -4.24 -3.36 50.74
CA SER A 540 -4.16 -2.31 51.76
C SER A 540 -3.36 -1.12 51.26
N HIS A 541 -2.20 -1.32 50.66
CA HIS A 541 -1.39 -0.28 50.05
C HIS A 541 -2.18 0.51 48.98
N LYS A 542 -2.86 -0.20 48.08
CA LYS A 542 -3.64 0.44 47.02
C LYS A 542 -4.81 1.26 47.56
N SER A 543 -5.47 0.78 48.60
CA SER A 543 -6.55 1.52 49.26
C SER A 543 -6.07 2.80 49.95
N ILE A 544 -4.88 2.76 50.56
CA ILE A 544 -4.25 3.94 51.18
C ILE A 544 -3.86 4.95 50.08
N ILE A 545 -3.24 4.49 49.01
CA ILE A 545 -2.85 5.34 47.87
C ILE A 545 -4.08 6.06 47.32
N ASP A 546 -5.16 5.33 47.00
CA ASP A 546 -6.40 5.92 46.47
C ASP A 546 -6.99 6.97 47.41
N ARG A 547 -7.15 6.62 48.71
CA ARG A 547 -7.67 7.50 49.75
C ARG A 547 -6.85 8.78 49.91
N CYS A 548 -5.50 8.67 49.97
CA CYS A 548 -4.64 9.82 50.13
C CYS A 548 -4.65 10.70 48.86
N THR A 549 -4.65 10.08 47.69
CA THR A 549 -4.79 10.81 46.42
C THR A 549 -6.10 11.61 46.39
N ALA A 550 -7.22 11.01 46.74
CA ALA A 550 -8.52 11.72 46.82
C ALA A 550 -8.45 12.89 47.82
N ASN A 551 -7.78 12.71 48.96
CA ASN A 551 -7.67 13.74 50.00
C ASN A 551 -6.86 14.97 49.53
N VAL A 552 -5.70 14.78 48.88
CA VAL A 552 -4.86 15.91 48.43
C VAL A 552 -5.49 16.71 47.31
N TYR A 553 -6.36 16.10 46.51
CA TYR A 553 -7.09 16.83 45.46
C TYR A 553 -8.31 17.60 45.98
N ARG A 554 -8.80 17.37 47.19
CA ARG A 554 -10.00 18.08 47.72
C ARG A 554 -9.91 19.61 47.67
N PRO A 555 -8.77 20.26 48.07
CA PRO A 555 -8.64 21.70 47.96
C PRO A 555 -8.69 22.21 46.52
N TYR A 556 -7.96 21.51 45.63
CA TYR A 556 -7.92 21.82 44.23
C TYR A 556 -9.30 21.75 43.56
N LEU A 557 -10.06 20.68 43.81
CA LEU A 557 -11.41 20.49 43.29
C LEU A 557 -12.41 21.50 43.87
N LYS A 558 -12.35 21.79 45.19
CA LYS A 558 -13.19 22.82 45.82
C LYS A 558 -12.94 24.19 45.19
N SER A 559 -11.72 24.53 44.84
CA SER A 559 -11.36 25.78 44.21
C SER A 559 -11.68 25.82 42.71
N ARG A 560 -12.17 24.72 42.12
CA ARG A 560 -12.36 24.53 40.67
C ARG A 560 -11.08 24.81 39.88
N GLY A 561 -9.96 24.29 40.35
CA GLY A 561 -8.64 24.44 39.70
C GLY A 561 -7.97 25.80 39.90
N LYS A 562 -8.49 26.68 40.77
CA LYS A 562 -7.85 27.97 41.06
C LYS A 562 -6.64 27.85 41.98
N GLN A 563 -6.59 26.83 42.83
CA GLN A 563 -5.40 26.49 43.59
C GLN A 563 -4.44 25.66 42.74
N PRO A 564 -3.12 25.69 43.00
CA PRO A 564 -2.17 24.83 42.29
C PRO A 564 -2.50 23.36 42.52
N ALA A 565 -2.13 22.53 41.54
CA ALA A 565 -2.24 21.07 41.67
C ALA A 565 -1.37 20.58 42.85
N PRO A 566 -1.77 19.50 43.56
CA PRO A 566 -0.96 18.94 44.64
C PRO A 566 0.39 18.45 44.10
N LEU A 567 1.40 18.43 44.95
CA LEU A 567 2.72 17.88 44.68
C LEU A 567 2.85 16.47 45.28
N LEU A 568 3.85 15.72 44.85
CA LEU A 568 4.18 14.42 45.46
C LEU A 568 4.56 14.56 46.93
N THR A 569 5.15 15.68 47.34
CA THR A 569 5.42 16.02 48.74
C THR A 569 4.13 16.20 49.56
N ASP A 570 3.12 16.87 49.00
CA ASP A 570 1.81 17.02 49.66
C ASP A 570 1.15 15.66 49.86
N TRP A 571 1.23 14.81 48.81
CA TRP A 571 0.69 13.47 48.84
C TRP A 571 1.39 12.60 49.91
N ARG A 572 2.72 12.61 49.97
CA ARG A 572 3.47 11.88 51.00
C ARG A 572 3.12 12.37 52.40
N ASN A 573 3.00 13.68 52.60
CA ASN A 573 2.55 14.26 53.87
C ASN A 573 1.17 13.77 54.30
N GLU A 574 0.26 13.62 53.34
CA GLU A 574 -1.08 13.03 53.62
C GLU A 574 -0.98 11.55 53.96
N VAL A 575 -0.09 10.77 53.31
CA VAL A 575 0.15 9.37 53.68
C VAL A 575 0.69 9.26 55.10
N MET A 576 1.64 10.12 55.51
CA MET A 576 2.18 10.12 56.88
C MET A 576 1.16 10.43 57.97
N ARG A 577 0.02 11.07 57.64
CA ARG A 577 -1.08 11.32 58.56
C ARG A 577 -1.96 10.11 58.79
N GLN A 578 -1.84 9.05 57.99
CA GLN A 578 -2.61 7.83 58.14
C GLN A 578 -2.05 7.00 59.31
N VAL A 579 -2.95 6.29 60.01
CA VAL A 579 -2.58 5.48 61.19
C VAL A 579 -2.21 4.04 60.80
N ASP A 580 -2.48 3.67 59.54
CA ASP A 580 -2.25 2.32 59.01
C ASP A 580 -0.74 2.01 58.97
N PRO A 581 -0.26 0.81 59.41
CA PRO A 581 1.15 0.45 59.37
C PRO A 581 1.74 0.52 57.96
N GLU A 582 0.98 0.09 56.95
CA GLU A 582 1.36 0.08 55.56
C GLU A 582 1.56 1.50 55.00
N ALA A 583 0.92 2.51 55.57
CA ALA A 583 1.12 3.90 55.22
C ALA A 583 2.57 4.35 55.49
N ARG A 584 3.17 3.85 56.55
CA ARG A 584 4.56 4.16 56.92
C ARG A 584 5.53 3.56 55.92
N GLU A 585 5.24 2.34 55.42
CA GLU A 585 6.04 1.69 54.36
C GLU A 585 5.95 2.50 53.07
N ILE A 586 4.75 2.92 52.66
CA ILE A 586 4.52 3.77 51.49
C ILE A 586 5.28 5.09 51.60
N ALA A 587 5.15 5.77 52.79
CA ALA A 587 5.80 7.06 53.00
C ALA A 587 7.33 6.97 52.93
N LEU A 588 7.92 5.88 53.45
CA LEU A 588 9.34 5.60 53.38
C LEU A 588 9.78 5.32 51.95
N ALA A 589 9.03 4.52 51.22
CA ALA A 589 9.32 4.24 49.79
C ALA A 589 9.25 5.52 48.92
N ALA A 590 8.33 6.44 49.24
CA ALA A 590 8.19 7.72 48.56
C ALA A 590 9.26 8.76 48.91
N GLU A 591 10.02 8.58 50.00
CA GLU A 591 10.97 9.58 50.53
C GLU A 591 12.03 9.94 49.49
N LEU A 592 12.63 8.96 48.84
CA LEU A 592 13.69 9.17 47.87
C LEU A 592 13.25 10.09 46.70
N ILE A 593 12.01 9.98 46.25
CA ILE A 593 11.45 10.73 45.10
C ILE A 593 10.70 12.01 45.53
N THR A 594 10.54 12.27 46.82
CA THR A 594 9.87 13.47 47.31
C THR A 594 10.79 14.44 48.03
N GLU A 595 11.61 13.98 48.94
CA GLU A 595 12.54 14.79 49.78
C GLU A 595 14.00 14.40 49.58
N GLY A 596 14.25 13.19 49.01
CA GLY A 596 15.58 12.67 48.74
C GLY A 596 16.22 13.25 47.50
N SER A 597 17.38 12.67 47.11
CA SER A 597 18.18 13.12 45.97
C SER A 597 17.53 12.95 44.59
N LEU A 598 16.39 12.24 44.52
CA LEU A 598 15.68 11.95 43.27
C LEU A 598 14.31 12.67 43.19
N ASN A 599 14.24 13.88 43.77
CA ASN A 599 12.98 14.64 43.91
C ASN A 599 12.60 15.50 42.69
N VAL A 600 13.15 15.23 41.52
CA VAL A 600 12.94 16.03 40.30
C VAL A 600 11.44 16.15 39.92
N PHE A 601 10.62 15.17 40.29
CA PHE A 601 9.17 15.15 40.05
C PHE A 601 8.32 15.64 41.22
N ALA A 602 8.94 16.12 42.31
CA ALA A 602 8.25 16.60 43.48
C ALA A 602 8.00 18.13 43.48
N HIS A 603 8.34 18.80 42.42
CA HIS A 603 8.21 20.25 42.25
C HIS A 603 7.01 20.62 41.37
N ALA A 604 6.55 21.85 41.46
CA ALA A 604 5.57 22.39 40.53
C ALA A 604 6.08 22.37 39.10
N GLY A 605 5.24 21.97 38.15
CA GLY A 605 5.56 21.98 36.76
C GLY A 605 5.91 23.38 36.26
N ASN A 606 7.06 23.52 35.60
CA ASN A 606 7.54 24.78 35.03
C ASN A 606 7.89 24.69 33.56
N VAL A 607 7.58 23.56 32.93
CA VAL A 607 7.86 23.32 31.51
C VAL A 607 6.67 23.74 30.65
N ASN A 608 6.98 24.35 29.51
CA ASN A 608 5.96 24.71 28.54
C ASN A 608 5.61 23.52 27.65
N MET A 609 4.55 22.80 27.99
CA MET A 609 4.03 21.69 27.19
C MET A 609 3.12 22.16 26.04
N ASP A 610 3.00 23.47 25.78
CA ASP A 610 2.11 24.01 24.74
C ASP A 610 2.80 24.22 23.38
N SER A 611 4.14 24.11 23.32
CA SER A 611 4.87 24.14 22.07
C SER A 611 4.36 23.06 21.11
N ARG A 612 4.34 23.38 19.82
CA ARG A 612 3.88 22.45 18.77
C ARG A 612 4.80 21.23 18.63
N ILE A 613 6.10 21.43 18.79
CA ILE A 613 7.12 20.39 18.67
C ILE A 613 7.93 20.39 19.96
N ILE A 614 7.95 19.26 20.65
CA ILE A 614 8.62 19.10 21.93
C ILE A 614 9.49 17.84 21.90
N ALA A 615 10.72 17.95 22.34
CA ALA A 615 11.56 16.81 22.68
C ALA A 615 11.76 16.75 24.20
N LEU A 616 11.40 15.62 24.80
CA LEU A 616 11.65 15.31 26.21
C LEU A 616 12.97 14.52 26.26
N ASP A 617 14.07 15.19 26.61
CA ASP A 617 15.40 14.61 26.71
C ASP A 617 15.57 13.91 28.06
N LEU A 618 15.72 12.59 28.02
CA LEU A 618 15.90 11.72 29.18
C LEU A 618 17.33 11.15 29.30
N TYR A 619 18.28 11.62 28.49
CA TYR A 619 19.61 11.04 28.39
C TYR A 619 20.37 11.01 29.74
N GLU A 620 20.34 12.10 30.51
CA GLU A 620 20.99 12.21 31.80
C GLU A 620 20.21 11.60 32.97
N MET A 621 19.05 10.98 32.68
CA MET A 621 18.27 10.28 33.68
C MET A 621 18.95 8.95 34.02
N GLY A 622 19.52 8.85 35.22
CA GLY A 622 20.17 7.64 35.72
C GLY A 622 19.24 6.42 35.71
N GLU A 623 19.79 5.21 35.70
CA GLU A 623 19.02 3.95 35.60
C GLU A 623 17.92 3.82 36.66
N GLN A 624 18.12 4.34 37.88
CA GLN A 624 17.14 4.28 38.95
C GLN A 624 15.89 5.12 38.70
N LEU A 625 16.06 6.33 38.11
CA LEU A 625 14.94 7.24 37.86
C LEU A 625 14.31 7.07 36.46
N ARG A 626 15.03 6.50 35.53
CA ARG A 626 14.56 6.38 34.15
C ARG A 626 13.17 5.73 34.04
N PRO A 627 12.84 4.65 34.75
CA PRO A 627 11.50 4.07 34.71
C PRO A 627 10.42 5.03 35.24
N THR A 628 10.70 5.78 36.32
CA THR A 628 9.78 6.79 36.85
C THR A 628 9.59 7.93 35.84
N ALA A 629 10.68 8.42 35.25
CA ALA A 629 10.66 9.45 34.22
C ALA A 629 9.79 9.05 33.03
N LEU A 630 9.89 7.77 32.57
CA LEU A 630 9.08 7.25 31.49
C LEU A 630 7.58 7.25 31.80
N VAL A 631 7.18 6.93 33.04
CA VAL A 631 5.78 6.99 33.49
C VAL A 631 5.29 8.44 33.57
N VAL A 632 6.09 9.33 34.17
CA VAL A 632 5.74 10.74 34.34
C VAL A 632 5.63 11.46 32.98
N THR A 633 6.51 11.17 32.05
CA THR A 633 6.44 11.75 30.71
C THR A 633 5.21 11.28 29.94
N LEU A 634 4.85 9.98 30.00
CA LEU A 634 3.61 9.50 29.37
C LEU A 634 2.38 10.16 29.95
N GLU A 635 2.36 10.45 31.27
CA GLU A 635 1.26 11.15 31.91
C GLU A 635 1.16 12.62 31.46
N ALA A 636 2.29 13.32 31.35
CA ALA A 636 2.32 14.68 30.82
C ALA A 636 1.83 14.74 29.37
N ILE A 637 2.25 13.78 28.55
CA ILE A 637 1.78 13.63 27.15
C ILE A 637 0.27 13.33 27.11
N GLN A 638 -0.23 12.49 28.01
CA GLN A 638 -1.67 12.19 28.11
C GLN A 638 -2.51 13.47 28.32
N ASN A 639 -2.05 14.38 29.16
CA ASN A 639 -2.72 15.67 29.38
C ASN A 639 -2.77 16.48 28.05
N ARG A 640 -1.67 16.54 27.29
CA ARG A 640 -1.61 17.24 26.01
C ARG A 640 -2.50 16.59 24.95
N VAL A 641 -2.48 15.26 24.85
CA VAL A 641 -3.32 14.48 23.94
C VAL A 641 -4.80 14.72 24.22
N ALA A 642 -5.19 14.74 25.49
CA ALA A 642 -6.57 15.00 25.90
C ALA A 642 -7.03 16.43 25.52
N ALA A 643 -6.18 17.44 25.74
CA ALA A 643 -6.44 18.83 25.34
C ALA A 643 -6.58 18.97 23.82
N ASN A 644 -5.71 18.34 23.05
CA ASN A 644 -5.75 18.38 21.59
C ASN A 644 -6.96 17.64 20.99
N ARG A 645 -7.38 16.54 21.60
CA ARG A 645 -8.63 15.85 21.23
C ARG A 645 -9.83 16.80 21.24
N LYS A 646 -9.97 17.63 22.29
CA LYS A 646 -11.05 18.63 22.40
C LYS A 646 -10.98 19.69 21.29
N ARG A 647 -9.77 20.01 20.84
CA ARG A 647 -9.50 20.97 19.75
C ARG A 647 -9.57 20.34 18.36
N GLY A 648 -9.81 19.03 18.24
CA GLY A 648 -9.80 18.29 16.97
C GLY A 648 -8.43 18.18 16.32
N LYS A 649 -7.34 18.32 17.10
CA LYS A 649 -5.94 18.34 16.63
C LYS A 649 -5.27 17.01 16.93
N PHE A 650 -4.51 16.47 15.98
CA PHE A 650 -3.70 15.28 16.17
C PHE A 650 -2.42 15.58 16.96
N THR A 651 -1.96 14.58 17.73
CA THR A 651 -0.70 14.64 18.50
C THR A 651 0.13 13.43 18.14
N TRP A 652 1.19 13.60 17.36
CA TRP A 652 2.12 12.53 17.04
C TRP A 652 3.12 12.34 18.18
N VAL A 653 3.20 11.12 18.69
CA VAL A 653 4.13 10.79 19.78
C VAL A 653 5.17 9.82 19.24
N PHE A 654 6.44 10.16 19.46
CA PHE A 654 7.59 9.35 19.07
C PHE A 654 8.34 8.91 20.31
N ILE A 655 8.64 7.64 20.41
CA ILE A 655 9.43 7.05 21.51
C ILE A 655 10.64 6.38 20.90
N ASP A 656 11.79 6.95 21.15
CA ASP A 656 13.05 6.29 20.79
C ASP A 656 13.47 5.31 21.89
N GLU A 657 14.07 4.19 21.49
CA GLU A 657 14.48 3.08 22.35
C GLU A 657 13.36 2.59 23.28
N CYS A 658 12.21 2.26 22.66
CA CYS A 658 11.01 1.85 23.38
C CYS A 658 11.17 0.57 24.20
N TYR A 659 12.22 -0.26 23.95
CA TYR A 659 12.50 -1.44 24.77
C TYR A 659 12.69 -1.09 26.25
N LEU A 660 13.10 0.13 26.56
CA LEU A 660 13.24 0.64 27.93
C LEU A 660 11.93 0.58 28.71
N TYR A 661 10.79 0.78 28.05
CA TYR A 661 9.47 0.63 28.66
C TYR A 661 9.12 -0.82 28.97
N PHE A 662 9.60 -1.76 28.14
CA PHE A 662 9.26 -3.19 28.27
C PHE A 662 10.18 -3.92 29.27
N LYS A 663 11.25 -3.29 29.71
CA LYS A 663 12.16 -3.83 30.73
C LYS A 663 11.47 -4.08 32.08
N TYR A 664 10.44 -3.28 32.39
CA TYR A 664 9.66 -3.39 33.63
C TYR A 664 8.18 -3.52 33.31
N LYS A 665 7.51 -4.45 34.01
CA LYS A 665 6.09 -4.76 33.77
C LYS A 665 5.19 -3.51 33.91
N TYR A 666 5.39 -2.70 34.93
CA TYR A 666 4.57 -1.51 35.19
C TYR A 666 4.72 -0.44 34.09
N SER A 667 5.93 -0.18 33.59
CA SER A 667 6.12 0.76 32.48
C SER A 667 5.52 0.21 31.17
N ALA A 668 5.65 -1.09 30.94
CA ALA A 668 5.00 -1.78 29.82
C ALA A 668 3.46 -1.65 29.88
N ASP A 669 2.88 -1.83 31.06
CA ASP A 669 1.43 -1.71 31.26
C ASP A 669 0.93 -0.26 31.06
N VAL A 670 1.69 0.74 31.51
CA VAL A 670 1.36 2.17 31.28
C VAL A 670 1.42 2.49 29.78
N LEU A 671 2.47 2.06 29.09
CA LEU A 671 2.61 2.26 27.64
C LEU A 671 1.49 1.56 26.87
N TYR A 672 1.12 0.34 27.28
CA TYR A 672 0.04 -0.42 26.63
C TYR A 672 -1.33 0.25 26.80
N ARG A 673 -1.59 0.83 28.00
CA ARG A 673 -2.80 1.62 28.24
C ARG A 673 -2.82 2.88 27.35
N ALA A 674 -1.71 3.60 27.27
CA ALA A 674 -1.54 4.73 26.36
C ALA A 674 -1.79 4.32 24.90
N TRP A 675 -1.19 3.22 24.45
CA TRP A 675 -1.39 2.65 23.12
C TRP A 675 -2.85 2.40 22.80
N LYS A 676 -3.59 1.74 23.66
CA LYS A 676 -5.02 1.48 23.46
C LYS A 676 -5.89 2.75 23.48
N ARG A 677 -5.58 3.67 24.37
CA ARG A 677 -6.36 4.89 24.59
C ARG A 677 -6.11 5.93 23.50
N TRP A 678 -4.86 6.18 23.16
CA TRP A 678 -4.45 7.25 22.25
C TRP A 678 -4.94 7.05 20.82
N ARG A 679 -5.17 5.81 20.40
CA ARG A 679 -5.85 5.51 19.16
C ARG A 679 -7.18 6.26 19.02
N LYS A 680 -7.99 6.27 20.08
CA LYS A 680 -9.30 6.94 20.09
C LYS A 680 -9.20 8.46 20.23
N TYR A 681 -8.04 8.97 20.64
CA TYR A 681 -7.82 10.38 20.91
C TYR A 681 -7.11 11.12 19.77
N GLY A 682 -6.88 10.45 18.64
CA GLY A 682 -6.16 11.04 17.52
C GLY A 682 -4.67 11.27 17.82
N ALA A 683 -4.06 10.37 18.61
CA ALA A 683 -2.65 10.44 18.94
C ALA A 683 -1.90 9.20 18.43
N PRO A 684 -1.41 9.20 17.17
CA PRO A 684 -0.56 8.17 16.64
C PRO A 684 0.76 8.09 17.42
N LEU A 685 1.08 6.90 17.94
CA LEU A 685 2.33 6.63 18.63
C LEU A 685 3.25 5.85 17.69
N THR A 686 4.52 6.27 17.62
CA THR A 686 5.60 5.57 16.91
C THR A 686 6.65 5.15 17.93
N ALA A 687 6.85 3.85 18.07
CA ALA A 687 7.85 3.25 18.95
C ALA A 687 9.02 2.73 18.12
N ALA A 688 10.24 3.14 18.44
CA ALA A 688 11.43 2.69 17.74
C ALA A 688 12.38 1.94 18.69
N THR A 689 13.04 0.91 18.21
CA THR A 689 14.09 0.21 18.96
C THR A 689 15.09 -0.49 18.06
N GLN A 690 16.33 -0.55 18.51
CA GLN A 690 17.38 -1.41 17.95
C GLN A 690 17.53 -2.73 18.72
N ASN A 691 16.98 -2.83 19.92
CA ASN A 691 16.99 -4.02 20.75
C ASN A 691 15.68 -4.81 20.60
N VAL A 692 15.52 -5.45 19.44
CA VAL A 692 14.29 -6.18 19.11
C VAL A 692 14.11 -7.40 20.00
N GLU A 693 15.19 -8.12 20.30
CA GLU A 693 15.19 -9.27 21.23
C GLU A 693 14.64 -8.89 22.60
N GLU A 694 15.12 -7.78 23.19
CA GLU A 694 14.61 -7.30 24.48
C GLU A 694 13.13 -6.96 24.42
N CYS A 695 12.69 -6.36 23.31
CA CYS A 695 11.28 -6.05 23.08
C CYS A 695 10.44 -7.34 23.01
N LEU A 696 10.92 -8.37 22.31
CA LEU A 696 10.21 -9.63 22.11
C LEU A 696 10.16 -10.52 23.38
N LYS A 697 10.98 -10.27 24.39
CA LYS A 697 10.88 -10.93 25.72
C LYS A 697 9.61 -10.50 26.47
N SER A 698 9.08 -9.31 26.17
CA SER A 698 7.84 -8.81 26.78
C SER A 698 6.60 -9.33 26.03
N GLU A 699 5.70 -10.00 26.74
CA GLU A 699 4.41 -10.42 26.17
C GLU A 699 3.58 -9.20 25.69
N THR A 700 3.62 -8.11 26.45
CA THR A 700 2.94 -6.84 26.10
C THR A 700 3.47 -6.28 24.79
N ALA A 701 4.79 -6.26 24.59
CA ALA A 701 5.38 -5.78 23.34
C ALA A 701 5.03 -6.68 22.15
N ARG A 702 5.04 -8.02 22.34
CA ARG A 702 4.60 -8.98 21.31
C ARG A 702 3.16 -8.72 20.87
N LEU A 703 2.24 -8.50 21.83
CA LEU A 703 0.85 -8.18 21.54
C LEU A 703 0.70 -6.84 20.80
N MET A 704 1.48 -5.83 21.17
CA MET A 704 1.47 -4.54 20.49
C MET A 704 1.97 -4.65 19.05
N LEU A 705 3.08 -5.35 18.84
CA LEU A 705 3.66 -5.59 17.52
C LEU A 705 2.72 -6.38 16.60
N ALA A 706 2.16 -7.49 17.10
CA ALA A 706 1.25 -8.34 16.33
C ALA A 706 -0.03 -7.60 15.88
N ASN A 707 -0.49 -6.64 16.67
CA ASN A 707 -1.68 -5.84 16.41
C ASN A 707 -1.39 -4.48 15.73
N SER A 708 -0.13 -4.22 15.34
CA SER A 708 0.23 -2.98 14.66
C SER A 708 -0.03 -3.09 13.18
N GLU A 709 -0.79 -2.13 12.65
CA GLU A 709 -1.08 -2.03 11.22
C GLU A 709 0.00 -1.28 10.44
N PHE A 710 0.93 -0.61 11.14
CA PHE A 710 2.05 0.08 10.50
C PHE A 710 3.38 -0.33 11.12
N LEU A 711 4.25 -0.92 10.30
CA LEU A 711 5.59 -1.37 10.70
C LEU A 711 6.62 -0.93 9.67
N LEU A 712 7.76 -0.43 10.14
CA LEU A 712 8.97 -0.27 9.33
C LEU A 712 10.03 -1.22 9.89
N LEU A 713 10.37 -2.23 9.12
CA LEU A 713 11.38 -3.23 9.44
C LEU A 713 12.62 -2.93 8.60
N PHE A 714 13.64 -2.39 9.21
CA PHE A 714 14.97 -2.20 8.62
C PHE A 714 15.79 -3.49 8.76
N ASN A 715 17.10 -3.42 8.46
CA ASN A 715 17.98 -4.58 8.66
C ASN A 715 17.89 -5.14 10.08
N GLN A 716 17.74 -6.46 10.22
CA GLN A 716 17.55 -7.16 11.49
C GLN A 716 18.76 -8.03 11.84
N ALA A 717 19.04 -8.19 13.14
CA ALA A 717 20.03 -9.13 13.62
C ALA A 717 19.61 -10.59 13.31
N ALA A 718 20.58 -11.48 13.16
CA ALA A 718 20.31 -12.90 12.84
C ALA A 718 19.46 -13.58 13.91
N THR A 719 19.61 -13.21 15.18
CA THR A 719 18.85 -13.73 16.32
C THR A 719 17.38 -13.31 16.26
N ASP A 720 17.11 -12.07 15.86
CA ASP A 720 15.78 -11.47 15.91
C ASP A 720 14.90 -11.91 14.74
N ARG A 721 15.52 -12.22 13.60
CA ARG A 721 14.83 -12.58 12.35
C ARG A 721 13.87 -13.75 12.50
N ALA A 722 14.31 -14.84 13.15
CA ALA A 722 13.50 -16.03 13.31
C ALA A 722 12.25 -15.78 14.15
N GLU A 723 12.35 -14.99 15.22
CA GLU A 723 11.22 -14.65 16.08
C GLU A 723 10.28 -13.65 15.43
N LEU A 724 10.81 -12.60 14.79
CA LEU A 724 10.02 -11.64 14.02
C LEU A 724 9.29 -12.30 12.85
N GLY A 725 9.97 -13.16 12.10
CA GLY A 725 9.38 -13.92 11.00
C GLY A 725 8.17 -14.72 11.44
N LYS A 726 8.28 -15.44 12.57
CA LYS A 726 7.15 -16.18 13.15
C LYS A 726 6.03 -15.27 13.65
N LEU A 727 6.37 -14.21 14.39
CA LEU A 727 5.41 -13.28 14.99
C LEU A 727 4.59 -12.54 13.92
N LEU A 728 5.25 -12.08 12.86
CA LEU A 728 4.67 -11.27 11.79
C LEU A 728 4.26 -12.12 10.57
N ARG A 729 4.53 -13.43 10.60
CA ARG A 729 4.28 -14.38 9.50
C ARG A 729 4.94 -13.95 8.19
N LEU A 730 6.23 -13.58 8.27
CA LEU A 730 7.02 -13.20 7.11
C LEU A 730 7.56 -14.44 6.41
N SER A 731 7.51 -14.43 5.08
CA SER A 731 8.13 -15.46 4.24
C SER A 731 9.66 -15.29 4.16
N ASP A 732 10.37 -16.32 3.68
CA ASP A 732 11.82 -16.25 3.47
C ASP A 732 12.21 -15.16 2.46
N THR A 733 11.43 -14.98 1.40
CA THR A 733 11.61 -13.91 0.42
C THR A 733 11.45 -12.54 1.07
N GLN A 734 10.41 -12.34 1.89
CA GLN A 734 10.17 -11.11 2.64
C GLN A 734 11.28 -10.88 3.68
N MET A 735 11.74 -11.93 4.35
CA MET A 735 12.88 -11.86 5.27
C MET A 735 14.17 -11.44 4.57
N GLY A 736 14.34 -11.75 3.28
CA GLY A 736 15.45 -11.29 2.45
C GLY A 736 15.58 -9.76 2.41
N TYR A 737 14.47 -9.03 2.42
CA TYR A 737 14.47 -7.57 2.41
C TYR A 737 14.86 -6.90 3.74
N VAL A 738 15.00 -7.69 4.82
CA VAL A 738 15.45 -7.22 6.15
C VAL A 738 16.72 -7.95 6.62
N THR A 739 17.41 -8.63 5.69
CA THR A 739 18.57 -9.46 5.97
C THR A 739 19.78 -8.95 5.20
N ASN A 740 20.80 -8.42 5.91
CA ASN A 740 22.05 -7.92 5.32
C ASN A 740 21.82 -6.88 4.20
N VAL A 741 20.82 -6.04 4.37
CA VAL A 741 20.49 -4.97 3.42
C VAL A 741 21.19 -3.67 3.82
N GLU A 742 21.33 -2.77 2.84
CA GLU A 742 21.92 -1.44 3.05
C GLU A 742 21.06 -0.58 3.98
N ALA A 743 21.68 0.44 4.58
CA ALA A 743 20.97 1.39 5.43
C ALA A 743 19.82 2.08 4.66
N GLY A 744 18.67 2.20 5.29
CA GLY A 744 17.46 2.77 4.71
C GLY A 744 16.63 1.77 3.88
N HIS A 745 17.08 0.53 3.72
CA HIS A 745 16.30 -0.54 3.06
C HIS A 745 15.53 -1.38 4.08
N GLY A 746 14.38 -1.92 3.67
CA GLY A 746 13.59 -2.76 4.55
C GLY A 746 12.21 -3.14 4.01
N LEU A 747 11.33 -3.54 4.93
CA LEU A 747 9.93 -3.85 4.67
C LEU A 747 9.01 -2.87 5.39
N LEU A 748 8.05 -2.31 4.68
CA LEU A 748 6.97 -1.48 5.19
C LEU A 748 5.67 -2.28 5.17
N ARG A 749 5.02 -2.37 6.34
CA ARG A 749 3.65 -2.89 6.47
C ARG A 749 2.71 -1.71 6.67
N MET A 750 1.62 -1.67 5.90
CA MET A 750 0.52 -0.73 6.09
C MET A 750 -0.82 -1.44 5.89
N GLY A 751 -1.53 -1.68 6.99
CA GLY A 751 -2.73 -2.53 6.96
C GLY A 751 -2.39 -3.94 6.48
N GLY A 752 -3.02 -4.38 5.39
CA GLY A 752 -2.74 -5.66 4.73
C GLY A 752 -1.56 -5.63 3.76
N ALA A 753 -1.10 -4.43 3.34
CA ALA A 753 0.00 -4.29 2.41
C ALA A 753 1.35 -4.49 3.10
N LEU A 754 2.24 -5.27 2.49
CA LEU A 754 3.62 -5.47 2.93
C LEU A 754 4.56 -5.22 1.75
N VAL A 755 5.28 -4.10 1.76
CA VAL A 755 6.01 -3.58 0.60
C VAL A 755 7.49 -3.40 0.94
N PRO A 756 8.42 -3.91 0.12
CA PRO A 756 9.83 -3.58 0.30
C PRO A 756 10.08 -2.11 -0.06
N PHE A 757 10.83 -1.41 0.80
CA PHE A 757 11.06 0.03 0.67
C PHE A 757 12.53 0.42 0.71
N VAL A 758 12.80 1.59 0.15
CA VAL A 758 14.08 2.31 0.26
C VAL A 758 13.78 3.72 0.74
N ASN A 759 14.28 4.06 1.93
CA ASN A 759 14.15 5.39 2.52
C ASN A 759 15.55 5.99 2.71
N THR A 760 16.07 6.57 1.65
CA THR A 760 17.38 7.25 1.65
C THR A 760 17.17 8.73 1.37
N ILE A 761 17.90 9.57 2.12
CA ILE A 761 17.93 11.02 1.93
C ILE A 761 19.33 11.37 1.41
N PRO A 762 19.45 12.23 0.38
CA PRO A 762 20.75 12.62 -0.16
C PRO A 762 21.63 13.28 0.91
N LYS A 763 22.88 12.83 1.03
CA LYS A 763 23.82 13.26 2.09
C LYS A 763 24.25 14.72 1.97
N ASP A 764 24.12 15.34 0.81
CA ASP A 764 24.46 16.74 0.52
C ASP A 764 23.38 17.74 0.98
N THR A 765 22.24 17.26 1.53
CA THR A 765 21.12 18.08 1.96
C THR A 765 21.27 18.56 3.42
N GLU A 766 20.69 19.73 3.73
CA GLU A 766 20.60 20.24 5.10
C GLU A 766 19.74 19.33 5.97
N LEU A 767 18.64 18.81 5.43
CA LEU A 767 17.76 17.86 6.10
C LEU A 767 18.51 16.59 6.51
N TYR A 768 19.38 16.03 5.66
CA TYR A 768 20.18 14.87 6.03
C TYR A 768 21.09 15.17 7.22
N ARG A 769 21.77 16.33 7.23
CA ARG A 769 22.66 16.73 8.33
C ARG A 769 21.93 16.86 9.67
N LEU A 770 20.67 17.29 9.65
CA LEU A 770 19.81 17.33 10.85
C LEU A 770 19.34 15.95 11.32
N MET A 771 19.29 14.98 10.41
CA MET A 771 18.77 13.64 10.69
C MET A 771 19.85 12.61 11.01
N THR A 772 21.06 12.77 10.45
CA THR A 772 22.13 11.80 10.68
C THR A 772 22.60 11.79 12.13
N THR A 773 22.94 10.60 12.63
CA THR A 773 23.54 10.39 13.95
C THR A 773 25.05 10.12 13.85
N THR A 774 25.58 10.01 12.62
CA THR A 774 27.00 9.73 12.36
C THR A 774 27.83 11.00 12.52
N PRO A 775 28.77 11.08 13.47
CA PRO A 775 29.50 12.32 13.74
C PRO A 775 30.22 12.89 12.52
N ASN A 776 30.87 12.04 11.72
CA ASN A 776 31.63 12.47 10.53
C ASN A 776 30.73 12.94 9.36
N GLU A 777 29.43 12.79 9.43
CA GLU A 777 28.48 13.22 8.42
C GLU A 777 27.69 14.49 8.82
N LYS A 778 27.89 14.98 10.05
CA LYS A 778 27.31 16.24 10.56
C LYS A 778 28.08 17.49 10.16
N PHE A 779 29.37 17.35 9.78
CA PHE A 779 30.30 18.46 9.49
C PHE A 779 30.64 18.56 8.00
#